data_0274cb8b91438fd2f1b8308e7b6d63d1
#
_entry.id   0274cb8b91438fd2f1b8308e7b6d63d1
#
_cell.length_a   1.000
_cell.length_b   1.000
_cell.length_c   1.000
_cell.angle_alpha   90.00
_cell.angle_beta   90.00
_cell.angle_gamma   90.00
#
_symmetry.space_group_name_H-M   'P 1'
#
loop_
_entity.id
_entity.type
_entity.pdbx_description
1 polymer ?
#
loop_
_entity_poly.entity_id
_entity_poly.type
_entity_poly.pdbx_seq_one_letter_code
_entity_poly.pdbx_strand_id
1 'polypeptide(L)'
;MLKGLSSTRVCSRDRETDGGREGFVHQPFPTLPFTFCCMAAPGLSDMTNRSACLTETVAVGNFPIPCPAILCSSVTGLEQRSRGCAHRLDTANRDAARAQRSLKMAPPRVLWIYPSLFLLSSLLLFHALSPCGALRNYPENEVTLLDSMSALADLGWEAYPNEGWEEISVMDERNTPMRTYQVCNVMEANQNNWLRTRHISREGAQRVYIEIKFTLRDCNSLPGVPGTCKETFNMYYYESNNANLWFIKESQYVKIDTIAADESFTQVDVGDRVMKLNTEVRDISNLSKKGFYLAFQDLGACIALVSVRVFYKKCPLTVLNLAQFPDTITGGDTALVEVHGMCVNASEEFEAPKMYCSADGGWLVPIGRCVCKPGFEENKDVCQPCRPGTYKASATDAYCTKCPPHSSSPQEQAVECVCEKSFYRAETDPRSMACTRPPSAPENPISTVNETCVTLEWSPPRDTGGRGDITYSLHCRKCSGDGRKCTPCGSSVHFVPRQFGLSSATVLVTDLQPDSNYSFTIESQNGVSDLSPTPRGTVVINVTTSQTVSVVLKERRSKDSVTLAWQGPERPNGAIVEYEVIYYEKNQREQNYTVLKTRSNMMTVDGLKPGTTYVFRVRARTDGGYGSYGGEIELETSHEDVLAIGDPNQSTILAVSIAGGIVLLIFLVTCFIV
;
A
#
# COMPACT_ATOMS: atom_id res chain seq x y z
N MET A 1 23.00 -15.54 44.77
CA MET A 1 23.71 -16.64 44.08
C MET A 1 23.88 -16.21 42.65
N LEU A 2 25.04 -15.73 42.37
CA LEU A 2 26.11 -16.24 41.52
C LEU A 2 25.78 -16.13 40.03
N LYS A 3 26.34 -15.12 39.33
CA LYS A 3 27.57 -15.13 38.48
C LYS A 3 27.28 -15.66 37.09
N GLY A 4 27.67 -15.09 35.99
CA GLY A 4 28.71 -14.13 35.64
C GLY A 4 28.76 -13.97 34.11
N LEU A 5 29.14 -12.79 33.68
CA LEU A 5 30.42 -12.49 33.02
C LEU A 5 30.55 -13.06 31.60
N SER A 6 30.88 -12.39 30.53
CA SER A 6 31.81 -11.31 30.20
C SER A 6 32.06 -11.48 28.70
N SER A 7 32.44 -10.61 27.85
CA SER A 7 33.38 -9.51 27.79
C SER A 7 33.51 -9.06 26.31
N THR A 8 33.45 -7.77 26.04
CA THR A 8 34.48 -6.82 25.60
C THR A 8 35.40 -7.18 24.43
N ARG A 9 35.53 -6.21 23.49
CA ARG A 9 36.73 -5.40 23.10
C ARG A 9 36.43 -4.66 21.80
N VAL A 10 36.36 -3.31 21.66
CA VAL A 10 37.37 -2.24 21.82
C VAL A 10 38.62 -2.43 20.94
N CYS A 11 38.80 -1.46 20.05
CA CYS A 11 40.03 -0.83 19.58
C CYS A 11 39.61 0.31 18.64
N SER A 12 39.70 1.59 18.89
CA SER A 12 40.60 2.62 19.38
C SER A 12 41.88 2.80 18.54
N ARG A 13 42.04 4.11 18.15
CA ARG A 13 43.28 4.88 18.03
C ARG A 13 44.03 4.80 16.69
N ASP A 14 44.67 5.83 16.17
CA ASP A 14 45.17 7.12 16.69
C ASP A 14 45.43 8.07 15.50
N ARG A 15 45.30 9.42 15.72
CA ARG A 15 46.26 10.55 15.66
C ARG A 15 47.17 10.63 14.40
N GLU A 16 47.49 11.74 13.86
CA GLU A 16 47.86 13.09 14.29
C GLU A 16 48.12 13.97 13.05
N THR A 17 47.84 15.26 13.15
CA THR A 17 48.56 16.54 13.06
C THR A 17 48.82 17.05 11.63
N ASP A 18 48.58 18.25 11.32
CA ASP A 18 49.13 19.57 11.62
C ASP A 18 48.93 20.53 10.43
N GLY A 19 48.55 21.72 10.70
CA GLY A 19 49.18 22.94 10.28
C GLY A 19 48.75 23.63 8.98
N GLY A 20 48.26 24.87 9.07
CA GLY A 20 48.57 25.89 8.09
C GLY A 20 47.43 26.71 7.51
N ARG A 21 47.19 27.80 8.10
CA ARG A 21 46.75 29.16 7.74
C ARG A 21 46.68 29.53 6.25
N GLU A 22 45.68 30.41 6.04
CA GLU A 22 45.62 31.61 5.19
C GLU A 22 44.82 31.55 3.87
N GLY A 23 43.89 32.51 3.76
CA GLY A 23 43.68 33.24 2.53
C GLY A 23 42.26 33.37 2.02
N PHE A 24 41.64 34.48 2.32
CA PHE A 24 40.52 35.12 1.62
C PHE A 24 40.45 34.84 0.10
N VAL A 25 39.24 34.70 -0.48
CA VAL A 25 38.71 35.59 -1.55
C VAL A 25 37.30 35.12 -2.00
N HIS A 26 36.45 36.08 -2.27
CA HIS A 26 35.07 36.10 -2.71
C HIS A 26 34.76 35.39 -4.04
N GLN A 27 33.54 34.81 -4.12
CA GLN A 27 32.52 34.79 -5.23
C GLN A 27 32.78 33.94 -6.48
N PRO A 28 31.75 33.67 -7.31
CA PRO A 28 30.31 33.43 -7.11
C PRO A 28 29.79 32.12 -7.79
N PHE A 29 28.53 31.81 -7.59
CA PHE A 29 27.77 30.72 -8.19
C PHE A 29 27.71 30.73 -9.72
N PRO A 30 27.60 29.59 -10.40
CA PRO A 30 26.89 29.49 -11.66
C PRO A 30 25.65 28.57 -11.58
N THR A 31 24.55 29.11 -12.04
CA THR A 31 23.33 28.48 -12.48
C THR A 31 23.58 27.53 -13.65
N LEU A 32 23.02 26.30 -13.58
CA LEU A 32 22.91 25.41 -14.74
C LEU A 32 21.44 25.11 -15.03
N PRO A 33 21.02 25.11 -16.30
CA PRO A 33 19.64 24.83 -16.69
C PRO A 33 19.45 23.35 -16.96
N PHE A 34 18.35 22.81 -16.47
CA PHE A 34 17.88 21.49 -16.84
C PHE A 34 17.17 21.56 -18.21
N THR A 35 17.72 20.84 -19.16
CA THR A 35 17.11 20.58 -20.47
C THR A 35 16.41 19.24 -20.43
N PHE A 36 15.10 19.25 -20.66
CA PHE A 36 14.33 18.02 -20.91
C PHE A 36 14.48 17.63 -22.38
N CYS A 37 15.01 16.42 -22.61
CA CYS A 37 15.01 15.74 -23.89
C CYS A 37 13.71 14.97 -24.09
N CYS A 38 12.87 15.39 -25.04
CA CYS A 38 11.81 14.56 -25.62
C CYS A 38 12.40 13.78 -26.80
N MET A 39 12.37 12.46 -26.72
CA MET A 39 12.60 11.58 -27.88
C MET A 39 11.31 11.46 -28.69
N ALA A 40 11.38 11.82 -29.97
CA ALA A 40 10.40 11.57 -31.00
C ALA A 40 10.86 10.39 -31.85
N ALA A 41 9.96 9.47 -32.20
CA ALA A 41 10.13 8.48 -33.25
C ALA A 41 9.33 8.89 -34.51
N PRO A 42 9.77 8.53 -35.72
CA PRO A 42 9.43 9.21 -36.96
C PRO A 42 8.34 8.52 -37.80
N GLY A 43 7.72 9.30 -38.68
CA GLY A 43 7.00 8.71 -39.80
C GLY A 43 5.96 9.57 -40.51
N LEU A 44 6.36 10.08 -41.64
CA LEU A 44 5.66 10.44 -42.90
C LEU A 44 4.77 11.69 -43.01
N SER A 45 5.33 12.67 -43.76
CA SER A 45 4.86 13.36 -45.00
C SER A 45 3.40 13.84 -45.05
N ASP A 46 3.04 15.04 -45.34
CA ASP A 46 3.30 15.92 -46.43
C ASP A 46 2.42 17.22 -46.38
N MET A 47 2.99 18.30 -46.83
CA MET A 47 2.39 19.46 -47.54
C MET A 47 1.45 20.48 -46.90
N THR A 48 2.02 21.68 -46.77
CA THR A 48 1.57 23.04 -47.19
C THR A 48 0.41 23.73 -46.47
N ASN A 49 0.60 24.81 -45.76
CA ASN A 49 0.52 26.20 -46.24
C ASN A 49 0.77 27.25 -45.15
N ARG A 50 1.38 28.32 -45.56
CA ARG A 50 1.79 29.54 -44.83
C ARG A 50 0.57 30.33 -44.32
N SER A 51 0.71 30.95 -43.13
CA SER A 51 0.44 32.40 -42.99
C SER A 51 0.94 32.94 -41.65
N ALA A 52 1.51 34.12 -41.74
CA ALA A 52 2.24 34.93 -40.83
C ALA A 52 1.52 35.32 -39.53
N CYS A 53 2.30 35.39 -38.44
CA CYS A 53 1.92 36.08 -37.22
C CYS A 53 2.79 37.32 -37.05
N LEU A 54 2.15 38.45 -36.91
CA LEU A 54 2.73 39.71 -36.45
C LEU A 54 2.50 39.83 -34.93
N THR A 55 3.57 40.18 -34.25
CA THR A 55 3.62 40.54 -32.83
C THR A 55 3.26 41.99 -32.63
N GLU A 56 2.40 42.30 -31.66
CA GLU A 56 2.39 43.61 -31.01
C GLU A 56 2.11 43.46 -29.52
N THR A 57 3.02 43.98 -28.74
CA THR A 57 2.97 44.14 -27.28
C THR A 57 2.33 45.47 -26.92
N VAL A 58 1.32 45.49 -26.07
CA VAL A 58 0.94 46.65 -25.24
C VAL A 58 0.63 46.20 -23.84
N ALA A 59 1.39 46.75 -22.89
CA ALA A 59 1.14 46.63 -21.45
C ALA A 59 0.06 47.65 -21.04
N VAL A 60 -0.87 47.28 -20.15
CA VAL A 60 -1.40 48.10 -19.03
C VAL A 60 -2.36 47.23 -18.19
N GLY A 61 -2.15 47.30 -16.91
CA GLY A 61 -2.74 46.67 -15.75
C GLY A 61 -4.25 46.44 -15.66
N ASN A 62 -4.58 45.45 -14.89
CA ASN A 62 -5.54 45.37 -13.79
C ASN A 62 -6.20 44.00 -13.71
N PHE A 63 -6.36 43.57 -12.48
CA PHE A 63 -6.92 42.32 -11.96
C PHE A 63 -8.20 41.80 -12.63
N PRO A 64 -8.40 40.48 -12.80
CA PRO A 64 -9.71 39.92 -13.02
C PRO A 64 -10.25 39.13 -11.81
N ILE A 65 -11.49 39.41 -11.51
CA ILE A 65 -12.42 38.66 -10.66
C ILE A 65 -12.96 37.46 -11.48
N PRO A 66 -13.07 36.24 -10.96
CA PRO A 66 -13.70 35.15 -11.68
C PRO A 66 -15.23 35.10 -11.43
N CYS A 67 -16.01 35.14 -12.53
CA CYS A 67 -17.42 34.75 -12.55
C CYS A 67 -17.59 33.32 -13.05
N PRO A 68 -18.65 32.58 -12.62
CA PRO A 68 -18.83 31.18 -12.95
C PRO A 68 -19.44 30.98 -14.35
N ALA A 69 -18.93 29.96 -15.03
CA ALA A 69 -19.35 29.57 -16.37
C ALA A 69 -20.72 28.87 -16.38
N ILE A 70 -21.64 29.42 -17.13
CA ILE A 70 -22.89 28.81 -17.55
C ILE A 70 -22.60 28.07 -18.86
N LEU A 71 -23.01 26.78 -18.88
CA LEU A 71 -23.00 25.92 -20.07
C LEU A 71 -23.86 26.50 -21.19
N CYS A 72 -23.27 26.76 -22.33
CA CYS A 72 -23.95 26.85 -23.62
C CYS A 72 -23.38 25.78 -24.57
N SER A 73 -24.21 24.79 -24.86
CA SER A 73 -24.00 23.86 -25.97
C SER A 73 -24.38 24.53 -27.29
N SER A 74 -23.41 24.67 -28.19
CA SER A 74 -23.62 25.11 -29.56
C SER A 74 -23.75 23.93 -30.49
N VAL A 75 -24.84 23.90 -31.19
CA VAL A 75 -25.17 23.05 -32.35
C VAL A 75 -24.64 23.75 -33.61
N THR A 76 -23.88 23.03 -34.42
CA THR A 76 -23.67 23.22 -35.88
C THR A 76 -23.42 21.84 -36.43
N GLY A 77 -24.00 21.32 -37.41
CA GLY A 77 -24.71 21.75 -38.57
C GLY A 77 -24.46 20.76 -39.67
N LEU A 78 -25.47 20.57 -40.56
CA LEU A 78 -25.42 20.05 -41.92
C LEU A 78 -25.61 18.54 -42.15
N GLU A 79 -26.82 18.23 -42.47
CA GLU A 79 -27.37 18.02 -43.82
C GLU A 79 -27.20 16.63 -44.46
N GLN A 80 -28.34 16.11 -44.89
CA GLN A 80 -28.61 15.10 -45.88
C GLN A 80 -28.87 13.65 -45.41
N ARG A 81 -30.13 13.32 -45.28
CA ARG A 81 -30.93 12.55 -46.28
C ARG A 81 -32.32 12.23 -45.77
N SER A 82 -33.26 12.78 -46.53
CA SER A 82 -34.69 12.42 -46.54
C SER A 82 -34.93 10.95 -46.95
N ARG A 83 -35.80 10.29 -46.21
CA ARG A 83 -36.89 9.41 -46.64
C ARG A 83 -37.22 8.38 -45.55
N GLY A 84 -38.48 8.43 -45.16
CA GLY A 84 -39.12 7.27 -44.51
C GLY A 84 -39.42 7.37 -43.01
N CYS A 85 -40.40 8.15 -42.61
CA CYS A 85 -41.21 7.93 -41.41
C CYS A 85 -42.51 8.74 -41.49
N ALA A 86 -43.41 8.26 -42.32
CA ALA A 86 -44.82 8.59 -42.27
C ALA A 86 -45.57 7.32 -41.87
N HIS A 87 -45.58 6.99 -40.58
CA HIS A 87 -46.51 6.05 -39.93
C HIS A 87 -46.15 5.87 -38.45
N ARG A 88 -46.44 6.91 -37.67
CA ARG A 88 -46.56 6.79 -36.19
C ARG A 88 -46.99 8.12 -35.54
N LEU A 89 -48.05 8.69 -36.06
CA LEU A 89 -48.65 9.90 -35.45
C LEU A 89 -50.15 9.72 -35.14
N ASP A 90 -50.69 8.48 -35.19
CA ASP A 90 -52.09 8.23 -34.90
C ASP A 90 -52.42 7.51 -33.58
N THR A 91 -51.43 7.22 -32.75
CA THR A 91 -51.70 6.57 -31.44
C THR A 91 -51.54 7.49 -30.24
N ALA A 92 -50.92 8.68 -30.38
CA ALA A 92 -50.72 9.61 -29.24
C ALA A 92 -51.95 10.54 -28.99
N ASN A 93 -52.95 10.56 -29.89
CA ASN A 93 -54.10 11.45 -29.74
C ASN A 93 -55.35 10.75 -29.18
N ARG A 94 -55.32 9.45 -28.85
CA ARG A 94 -56.40 8.73 -28.19
C ARG A 94 -56.32 8.64 -26.69
N ASP A 95 -55.16 8.86 -26.10
CA ASP A 95 -54.97 8.78 -24.65
C ASP A 95 -55.17 10.14 -23.93
N ALA A 96 -55.08 11.26 -24.65
CA ALA A 96 -55.37 12.59 -24.10
C ALA A 96 -56.88 12.89 -23.93
N ALA A 97 -57.74 12.18 -24.64
CA ALA A 97 -59.21 12.35 -24.52
C ALA A 97 -59.88 11.49 -23.44
N ARG A 98 -59.14 10.57 -22.81
CA ARG A 98 -59.65 9.71 -21.72
C ARG A 98 -59.31 10.21 -20.31
N ALA A 99 -58.40 11.18 -20.17
CA ALA A 99 -57.99 11.76 -18.90
C ALA A 99 -58.87 12.95 -18.46
N GLN A 100 -59.84 13.41 -19.26
CA GLN A 100 -60.68 14.58 -18.94
C GLN A 100 -62.07 14.26 -18.39
N ARG A 101 -62.40 12.99 -18.07
CA ARG A 101 -63.73 12.64 -17.53
C ARG A 101 -63.77 12.03 -16.14
N SER A 102 -62.80 12.28 -15.28
CA SER A 102 -62.88 11.79 -13.90
C SER A 102 -62.35 12.81 -12.86
N LEU A 103 -62.86 14.04 -12.91
CA LEU A 103 -62.71 15.00 -11.83
C LEU A 103 -64.12 15.45 -11.39
N LYS A 104 -64.77 14.60 -10.60
CA LYS A 104 -65.92 15.02 -9.74
C LYS A 104 -65.44 15.15 -8.30
N MET A 105 -65.48 16.43 -7.85
CA MET A 105 -65.70 16.91 -6.50
C MET A 105 -65.14 16.15 -5.30
N ALA A 106 -64.10 16.73 -4.66
CA ALA A 106 -63.85 16.63 -3.22
C ALA A 106 -63.90 18.01 -2.57
N PRO A 107 -64.37 18.15 -1.32
CA PRO A 107 -64.74 19.44 -0.70
C PRO A 107 -63.48 20.22 -0.18
N PRO A 108 -63.62 21.54 0.09
CA PRO A 108 -62.53 22.45 0.35
C PRO A 108 -62.01 22.33 1.80
N ARG A 109 -60.95 21.58 2.01
CA ARG A 109 -60.26 21.53 3.32
C ARG A 109 -58.74 21.72 3.24
N VAL A 110 -58.16 22.31 2.22
CA VAL A 110 -56.68 22.47 2.06
C VAL A 110 -56.35 23.94 1.74
N LEU A 111 -56.94 24.90 2.43
CA LEU A 111 -56.58 26.30 2.23
C LEU A 111 -55.99 26.99 3.49
N TRP A 112 -55.46 26.22 4.46
CA TRP A 112 -54.84 26.75 5.67
C TRP A 112 -53.34 26.42 5.86
N ILE A 113 -52.65 25.83 4.89
CA ILE A 113 -51.24 25.47 5.03
C ILE A 113 -50.30 26.48 4.34
N TYR A 114 -50.80 27.33 3.45
CA TYR A 114 -49.98 28.30 2.73
C TYR A 114 -49.55 29.57 3.49
N PRO A 115 -50.25 30.10 4.51
CA PRO A 115 -49.74 31.26 5.22
C PRO A 115 -48.54 30.96 6.12
N SER A 116 -48.40 29.73 6.62
CA SER A 116 -47.26 29.36 7.46
C SER A 116 -45.95 29.20 6.70
N LEU A 117 -46.00 28.77 5.45
CA LEU A 117 -44.82 28.71 4.58
C LEU A 117 -44.35 30.08 4.09
N PHE A 118 -45.29 31.03 3.91
CA PHE A 118 -44.90 32.41 3.59
C PHE A 118 -44.33 33.16 4.79
N LEU A 119 -44.80 32.88 6.01
CA LEU A 119 -44.22 33.42 7.24
C LEU A 119 -42.85 32.83 7.55
N LEU A 120 -42.64 31.54 7.29
CA LEU A 120 -41.28 30.91 7.43
C LEU A 120 -40.31 31.44 6.40
N SER A 121 -40.73 31.65 5.13
CA SER A 121 -39.86 32.22 4.11
C SER A 121 -39.53 33.69 4.37
N SER A 122 -40.46 34.48 4.92
CA SER A 122 -40.20 35.86 5.30
C SER A 122 -39.31 35.95 6.56
N LEU A 123 -39.45 35.03 7.55
CA LEU A 123 -38.54 34.96 8.69
C LEU A 123 -37.11 34.53 8.26
N LEU A 124 -36.97 33.61 7.30
CA LEU A 124 -35.67 33.23 6.76
C LEU A 124 -35.03 34.35 5.92
N LEU A 125 -35.86 35.15 5.20
CA LEU A 125 -35.34 36.33 4.51
C LEU A 125 -34.96 37.46 5.48
N PHE A 126 -35.67 37.62 6.60
CA PHE A 126 -35.29 38.60 7.63
C PHE A 126 -34.03 38.24 8.40
N HIS A 127 -33.73 36.94 8.56
CA HIS A 127 -32.45 36.52 9.13
C HIS A 127 -31.27 36.59 8.13
N ALA A 128 -31.57 36.60 6.82
CA ALA A 128 -30.54 36.77 5.76
C ALA A 128 -30.25 38.28 5.49
N LEU A 129 -31.05 39.18 6.01
CA LEU A 129 -30.85 40.62 5.90
C LEU A 129 -30.39 41.27 7.22
N SER A 130 -29.75 40.51 8.10
CA SER A 130 -28.94 41.11 9.15
C SER A 130 -27.88 41.99 8.46
N PRO A 131 -27.78 43.29 8.82
CA PRO A 131 -26.74 44.12 8.24
C PRO A 131 -25.39 43.45 8.56
N CYS A 132 -24.75 42.93 7.55
CA CYS A 132 -23.39 42.50 7.64
C CYS A 132 -22.55 43.76 7.89
N GLY A 133 -22.44 44.15 9.16
CA GLY A 133 -21.47 45.12 9.59
C GLY A 133 -20.13 44.64 9.02
N ALA A 134 -19.40 45.51 8.38
CA ALA A 134 -18.10 45.19 7.80
C ALA A 134 -17.23 44.57 8.90
N LEU A 135 -17.24 43.25 8.99
CA LEU A 135 -16.31 42.50 9.85
C LEU A 135 -14.88 42.84 9.37
N ARG A 136 -14.14 43.51 10.25
CA ARG A 136 -12.71 43.71 10.02
C ARG A 136 -12.06 42.37 10.03
N ASN A 137 -11.41 41.99 8.93
CA ASN A 137 -10.65 40.75 8.86
C ASN A 137 -9.34 40.91 9.63
N TYR A 138 -9.34 40.42 10.85
CA TYR A 138 -8.10 40.18 11.60
C TYR A 138 -7.47 38.84 11.21
N PRO A 139 -6.17 38.67 11.48
CA PRO A 139 -5.51 37.38 11.26
C PRO A 139 -6.23 36.25 12.02
N GLU A 140 -6.33 35.07 11.40
CA GLU A 140 -7.02 33.91 11.96
C GLU A 140 -6.43 33.41 13.30
N ASN A 141 -5.15 33.68 13.50
CA ASN A 141 -4.42 33.36 14.73
C ASN A 141 -4.61 34.42 15.85
N GLU A 142 -5.43 35.44 15.64
CA GLU A 142 -5.74 36.46 16.64
C GLU A 142 -7.23 36.41 17.03
N VAL A 143 -7.48 36.40 18.33
CA VAL A 143 -8.85 36.45 18.90
C VAL A 143 -9.01 37.74 19.64
N THR A 144 -9.95 38.58 19.16
CA THR A 144 -10.20 39.88 19.72
C THR A 144 -11.11 39.80 20.94
N LEU A 145 -10.65 40.35 22.08
CA LEU A 145 -11.39 40.45 23.36
C LEU A 145 -12.13 41.81 23.51
N LEU A 146 -11.53 42.85 22.98
CA LEU A 146 -12.06 44.20 22.92
C LEU A 146 -11.64 44.84 21.60
N ASP A 147 -12.57 45.51 20.91
CA ASP A 147 -12.31 46.40 19.80
C ASP A 147 -13.21 47.61 19.91
N SER A 148 -12.64 48.76 20.30
CA SER A 148 -13.41 50.01 20.47
C SER A 148 -13.98 50.54 19.16
N MET A 149 -13.33 50.23 18.02
CA MET A 149 -13.80 50.69 16.70
C MET A 149 -14.99 49.87 16.17
N SER A 150 -15.26 48.69 16.70
CA SER A 150 -16.40 47.85 16.33
C SER A 150 -17.65 48.19 17.16
N ALA A 151 -17.54 49.07 18.16
CA ALA A 151 -18.64 49.45 19.05
C ALA A 151 -19.62 50.37 18.34
N LEU A 152 -20.87 49.95 18.21
CA LEU A 152 -21.97 50.76 17.64
C LEU A 152 -22.62 51.71 18.66
N ALA A 153 -22.39 51.46 19.93
CA ALA A 153 -22.90 52.26 21.06
C ALA A 153 -21.77 52.87 21.88
N ASP A 154 -22.10 53.72 22.84
CA ASP A 154 -21.11 54.32 23.74
C ASP A 154 -20.27 53.25 24.43
N LEU A 155 -18.97 53.42 24.44
CA LEU A 155 -18.01 52.51 25.08
C LEU A 155 -18.28 52.49 26.60
N GLY A 156 -18.68 53.65 27.17
CA GLY A 156 -19.03 53.77 28.57
C GLY A 156 -17.89 53.39 29.50
N TRP A 157 -16.68 53.83 29.16
CA TRP A 157 -15.51 53.72 30.03
C TRP A 157 -15.61 54.77 31.12
N GLU A 158 -14.99 54.54 32.23
CA GLU A 158 -15.08 55.45 33.37
C GLU A 158 -13.90 56.41 33.37
N ALA A 159 -14.22 57.71 33.34
CA ALA A 159 -13.27 58.80 33.50
C ALA A 159 -13.18 59.27 34.96
N TYR A 160 -12.00 59.56 35.45
CA TYR A 160 -11.78 60.16 36.77
C TYR A 160 -10.61 61.13 36.73
N PRO A 161 -10.79 62.41 37.05
CA PRO A 161 -12.12 63.07 37.32
C PRO A 161 -13.03 63.06 36.08
N ASN A 162 -14.34 63.21 36.25
CA ASN A 162 -15.29 63.15 35.14
C ASN A 162 -15.06 64.20 34.04
N GLU A 163 -14.37 65.26 34.38
CA GLU A 163 -14.03 66.37 33.48
C GLU A 163 -12.71 66.16 32.73
N GLY A 164 -12.03 64.99 32.91
CA GLY A 164 -10.77 64.68 32.30
C GLY A 164 -10.94 64.19 30.90
N TRP A 165 -11.25 62.88 30.75
CA TRP A 165 -11.45 62.22 29.46
C TRP A 165 -12.90 62.35 28.99
N GLU A 166 -13.08 62.70 27.72
CA GLU A 166 -14.38 62.85 27.08
C GLU A 166 -14.54 61.80 25.97
N GLU A 167 -15.70 61.11 25.93
CA GLU A 167 -16.08 60.23 24.82
C GLU A 167 -16.71 61.04 23.68
N ILE A 168 -16.15 60.97 22.49
CA ILE A 168 -16.64 61.64 21.30
C ILE A 168 -16.91 60.67 20.16
N SER A 169 -17.79 61.05 19.24
CA SER A 169 -18.04 60.31 18.01
C SER A 169 -17.35 61.01 16.83
N VAL A 170 -16.47 60.28 16.17
CA VAL A 170 -15.75 60.77 15.01
C VAL A 170 -16.09 59.91 13.81
N MET A 171 -16.08 60.45 12.61
CA MET A 171 -16.25 59.69 11.36
C MET A 171 -14.91 59.21 10.86
N ASP A 172 -14.82 57.95 10.46
CA ASP A 172 -13.65 57.42 9.73
C ASP A 172 -13.66 57.90 8.25
N GLU A 173 -12.64 57.53 7.49
CA GLU A 173 -12.50 57.83 6.05
C GLU A 173 -13.66 57.28 5.20
N ARG A 174 -14.40 56.30 5.73
CA ARG A 174 -15.55 55.65 5.08
C ARG A 174 -16.88 56.22 5.55
N ASN A 175 -16.87 57.31 6.32
CA ASN A 175 -18.03 57.89 6.99
C ASN A 175 -18.73 56.93 7.96
N THR A 176 -17.97 56.03 8.57
CA THR A 176 -18.48 55.14 9.65
C THR A 176 -18.21 55.83 10.98
N PRO A 177 -19.23 56.02 11.84
CA PRO A 177 -19.03 56.60 13.16
C PRO A 177 -18.19 55.66 14.02
N MET A 178 -17.14 56.19 14.63
CA MET A 178 -16.31 55.50 15.61
C MET A 178 -16.31 56.23 16.93
N ARG A 179 -16.19 55.49 18.03
CA ARG A 179 -16.09 56.07 19.37
C ARG A 179 -14.65 56.22 19.78
N THR A 180 -14.28 57.44 20.20
CA THR A 180 -12.93 57.79 20.62
C THR A 180 -12.99 58.52 21.96
N TYR A 181 -11.91 58.45 22.72
CA TYR A 181 -11.73 59.24 23.93
C TYR A 181 -10.66 60.28 23.71
N GLN A 182 -10.92 61.53 24.17
CA GLN A 182 -9.96 62.59 24.13
C GLN A 182 -9.77 63.25 25.47
N VAL A 183 -8.59 63.84 25.69
CA VAL A 183 -8.26 64.71 26.79
C VAL A 183 -7.29 65.79 26.32
N CYS A 184 -7.50 67.08 26.68
CA CYS A 184 -6.60 68.16 26.29
C CYS A 184 -6.64 69.30 27.35
N ASN A 185 -6.35 69.03 28.60
CA ASN A 185 -6.38 70.00 29.70
C ASN A 185 -4.98 70.56 29.98
N VAL A 186 -4.22 70.88 28.89
CA VAL A 186 -2.80 71.28 28.95
C VAL A 186 -2.57 72.62 29.55
N MET A 187 -3.61 73.49 29.65
CA MET A 187 -3.50 74.84 30.22
C MET A 187 -3.50 74.82 31.74
N GLU A 188 -3.92 73.74 32.37
CA GLU A 188 -4.01 73.58 33.82
C GLU A 188 -2.82 72.72 34.32
N ALA A 189 -2.21 73.15 35.39
CA ALA A 189 -1.09 72.44 36.00
C ALA A 189 -1.59 71.24 36.81
N ASN A 190 -0.69 70.22 36.98
CA ASN A 190 -0.91 69.07 37.83
C ASN A 190 -2.07 68.16 37.38
N GLN A 191 -2.24 67.98 36.10
CA GLN A 191 -3.24 67.08 35.54
C GLN A 191 -2.97 65.63 35.99
N ASN A 192 -4.04 64.89 36.32
CA ASN A 192 -4.01 63.47 36.66
C ASN A 192 -5.34 62.82 36.26
N ASN A 193 -5.53 62.63 34.96
CA ASN A 193 -6.78 62.19 34.37
C ASN A 193 -6.71 60.68 34.00
N TRP A 194 -7.58 59.92 34.65
CA TRP A 194 -7.65 58.47 34.42
C TRP A 194 -8.88 58.13 33.59
N LEU A 195 -8.67 57.20 32.62
CA LEU A 195 -9.72 56.57 31.83
C LEU A 195 -9.62 55.07 32.02
N ARG A 196 -10.67 54.41 32.50
CA ARG A 196 -10.74 52.99 32.76
C ARG A 196 -11.71 52.29 31.83
N THR A 197 -11.29 51.19 31.17
CA THR A 197 -12.18 50.35 30.36
C THR A 197 -13.18 49.58 31.25
N ARG A 198 -14.21 49.04 30.63
CA ARG A 198 -14.97 47.94 31.25
C ARG A 198 -14.13 46.73 31.48
N HIS A 199 -14.59 45.77 32.30
CA HIS A 199 -13.92 44.51 32.55
C HIS A 199 -13.78 43.71 31.25
N ILE A 200 -12.56 43.31 30.93
CA ILE A 200 -12.19 42.50 29.76
C ILE A 200 -11.97 41.07 30.24
N SER A 201 -12.79 40.10 29.73
CA SER A 201 -12.56 38.69 30.00
C SER A 201 -11.31 38.21 29.24
N ARG A 202 -10.42 37.45 29.88
CA ARG A 202 -9.25 36.93 29.20
C ARG A 202 -9.48 35.62 28.40
N GLU A 203 -10.67 35.01 28.54
CA GLU A 203 -11.07 33.78 27.83
C GLU A 203 -10.06 32.63 27.94
N GLY A 204 -9.32 32.57 29.03
CA GLY A 204 -8.28 31.56 29.26
C GLY A 204 -6.87 31.97 28.81
N ALA A 205 -6.73 33.03 28.03
CA ALA A 205 -5.42 33.53 27.60
C ALA A 205 -4.59 33.99 28.80
N GLN A 206 -3.32 33.59 28.84
CA GLN A 206 -2.35 34.04 29.84
C GLN A 206 -1.57 35.27 29.37
N ARG A 207 -1.51 35.47 28.02
CA ARG A 207 -0.88 36.62 27.40
C ARG A 207 -1.86 37.31 26.48
N VAL A 208 -2.01 38.62 26.61
CA VAL A 208 -2.85 39.44 25.75
C VAL A 208 -2.04 40.59 25.19
N TYR A 209 -2.41 41.00 23.99
CA TYR A 209 -1.81 42.12 23.29
C TYR A 209 -2.78 43.26 23.26
N ILE A 210 -2.27 44.48 23.39
CA ILE A 210 -3.04 45.73 23.41
C ILE A 210 -2.49 46.58 22.27
N GLU A 211 -3.25 46.70 21.20
CA GLU A 211 -2.99 47.63 20.10
C GLU A 211 -3.77 48.89 20.36
N ILE A 212 -3.04 50.02 20.47
CA ILE A 212 -3.66 51.33 20.61
C ILE A 212 -3.32 52.18 19.38
N LYS A 213 -4.32 52.92 18.90
CA LYS A 213 -4.14 53.95 17.87
C LYS A 213 -4.55 55.27 18.46
N PHE A 214 -3.67 56.23 18.36
CA PHE A 214 -3.86 57.54 18.99
C PHE A 214 -3.24 58.64 18.19
N THR A 215 -3.73 59.87 18.44
CA THR A 215 -3.14 61.08 17.95
C THR A 215 -2.68 61.92 19.15
N LEU A 216 -1.55 62.61 19.01
CA LEU A 216 -1.02 63.47 20.07
C LEU A 216 -0.61 64.78 19.47
N ARG A 217 -0.95 65.90 20.16
CA ARG A 217 -0.63 67.24 19.72
C ARG A 217 0.70 67.69 20.27
N ASP A 218 1.54 68.28 19.40
CA ASP A 218 2.83 68.89 19.79
C ASP A 218 2.59 70.04 20.77
N CYS A 219 3.20 69.98 21.95
CA CYS A 219 3.17 71.01 22.98
C CYS A 219 3.62 72.37 22.50
N ASN A 220 4.67 72.42 21.63
CA ASN A 220 5.22 73.65 21.08
C ASN A 220 4.27 74.32 20.07
N SER A 221 3.30 73.61 19.57
CA SER A 221 2.29 74.12 18.63
C SER A 221 1.15 74.84 19.34
N LEU A 222 1.09 74.82 20.65
CA LEU A 222 0.03 75.40 21.47
C LEU A 222 0.47 76.75 22.08
N PRO A 223 -0.17 77.87 21.71
CA PRO A 223 0.21 79.18 22.22
C PRO A 223 -0.17 79.31 23.71
N GLY A 224 0.80 79.80 24.53
CA GLY A 224 0.60 80.11 25.93
C GLY A 224 0.50 78.89 26.90
N VAL A 225 0.88 77.71 26.45
CA VAL A 225 0.88 76.51 27.26
C VAL A 225 2.00 76.56 28.32
N PRO A 226 1.71 76.28 29.61
CA PRO A 226 2.72 76.11 30.63
C PRO A 226 3.76 75.04 30.24
N GLY A 227 5.00 75.15 30.71
CA GLY A 227 6.05 74.16 30.50
C GLY A 227 5.76 72.79 31.15
N THR A 228 4.58 72.57 31.66
CA THR A 228 4.04 71.31 32.21
C THR A 228 3.39 70.40 31.20
N CYS A 229 3.14 70.86 29.95
CA CYS A 229 2.60 70.04 28.90
C CYS A 229 3.47 68.79 28.66
N LYS A 230 2.83 67.65 28.43
CA LYS A 230 3.45 66.39 28.15
C LYS A 230 3.08 65.87 26.76
N GLU A 231 3.98 65.11 26.18
CA GLU A 231 3.78 64.41 24.88
C GLU A 231 3.76 62.89 25.08
N THR A 232 3.34 62.48 26.28
CA THR A 232 3.24 61.09 26.69
C THR A 232 2.07 60.83 27.60
N PHE A 233 1.58 59.63 27.59
CA PHE A 233 0.61 59.12 28.58
C PHE A 233 0.98 57.76 29.09
N ASN A 234 0.41 57.32 30.22
CA ASN A 234 0.73 56.04 30.82
C ASN A 234 -0.40 55.06 30.60
N MET A 235 -0.04 53.78 30.39
CA MET A 235 -0.96 52.67 30.28
C MET A 235 -0.77 51.71 31.43
N TYR A 236 -1.89 51.25 32.01
CA TYR A 236 -1.93 50.39 33.19
C TYR A 236 -2.94 49.28 33.03
N TYR A 237 -2.83 48.23 33.86
CA TYR A 237 -3.84 47.21 33.98
C TYR A 237 -4.11 46.86 35.46
N TYR A 238 -5.27 46.25 35.72
CA TYR A 238 -5.63 45.68 37.02
C TYR A 238 -6.37 44.37 36.82
N GLU A 239 -5.83 43.26 37.31
CA GLU A 239 -6.48 41.95 37.23
C GLU A 239 -7.62 41.80 38.24
N SER A 240 -8.75 41.22 37.82
CA SER A 240 -9.91 41.01 38.67
C SER A 240 -10.69 39.74 38.31
N ASN A 241 -11.23 39.08 39.35
CA ASN A 241 -12.24 38.03 39.17
C ASN A 241 -13.65 38.61 39.15
N ASN A 242 -13.80 39.89 39.51
CA ASN A 242 -15.08 40.61 39.58
C ASN A 242 -15.19 41.57 38.39
N ALA A 243 -16.26 41.45 37.62
CA ALA A 243 -16.54 42.28 36.46
C ALA A 243 -17.23 43.62 36.82
N ASN A 244 -17.68 43.80 38.05
CA ASN A 244 -18.46 44.98 38.50
C ASN A 244 -17.76 45.70 39.66
N LEU A 245 -16.54 46.17 39.42
CA LEU A 245 -15.83 47.01 40.40
C LEU A 245 -16.12 48.48 40.13
N TRP A 246 -16.70 49.16 41.11
CA TRP A 246 -17.04 50.59 41.01
C TRP A 246 -15.82 51.50 41.13
N PHE A 247 -14.85 51.11 41.92
CA PHE A 247 -13.64 51.91 42.14
C PHE A 247 -12.43 51.04 42.34
N ILE A 248 -11.32 51.44 41.75
CA ILE A 248 -10.00 50.82 41.90
C ILE A 248 -9.02 51.93 42.31
N LYS A 249 -8.33 51.76 43.41
CA LYS A 249 -7.30 52.73 43.85
C LYS A 249 -6.16 52.77 42.85
N GLU A 250 -5.67 53.95 42.53
CA GLU A 250 -4.56 54.13 41.57
C GLU A 250 -3.34 53.26 41.92
N SER A 251 -3.02 53.13 43.22
CA SER A 251 -1.92 52.29 43.70
C SER A 251 -2.07 50.81 43.46
N GLN A 252 -3.22 50.32 43.01
CA GLN A 252 -3.51 48.91 42.71
C GLN A 252 -3.26 48.56 41.27
N TYR A 253 -3.14 49.56 40.41
CA TYR A 253 -2.83 49.37 38.99
C TYR A 253 -1.38 49.03 38.79
N VAL A 254 -1.12 48.12 37.87
CA VAL A 254 0.22 47.76 37.42
C VAL A 254 0.51 48.51 36.13
N LYS A 255 1.59 49.26 36.12
CA LYS A 255 2.00 50.00 34.92
C LYS A 255 2.47 49.04 33.82
N ILE A 256 1.91 49.23 32.64
CA ILE A 256 2.37 48.51 31.46
C ILE A 256 3.53 49.29 30.85
N ASP A 257 3.30 50.52 30.41
CA ASP A 257 4.33 51.37 29.80
C ASP A 257 3.94 52.86 29.84
N THR A 258 4.89 53.71 29.51
CA THR A 258 4.65 55.11 29.12
C THR A 258 4.71 55.19 27.59
N ILE A 259 3.60 55.64 27.02
CA ILE A 259 3.42 55.72 25.57
C ILE A 259 3.81 57.11 25.09
N ALA A 260 4.66 57.21 24.11
CA ALA A 260 5.04 58.47 23.41
C ALA A 260 4.56 58.38 21.97
N ALA A 261 4.32 59.50 21.34
CA ALA A 261 4.01 59.54 19.91
C ALA A 261 5.31 59.57 19.09
N ASP A 262 5.36 58.74 18.04
CA ASP A 262 6.41 58.83 17.02
C ASP A 262 6.23 60.12 16.18
N GLU A 263 4.95 60.48 15.91
CA GLU A 263 4.57 61.66 15.21
C GLU A 263 3.49 62.44 15.94
N SER A 264 3.77 63.68 16.34
CA SER A 264 2.79 64.63 16.90
C SER A 264 2.26 65.55 15.79
N PHE A 265 1.01 66.01 15.91
CA PHE A 265 0.41 66.93 14.97
C PHE A 265 0.48 68.38 15.48
N THR A 266 0.63 69.32 14.56
CA THR A 266 0.71 70.76 14.81
C THR A 266 -0.58 71.48 14.45
N GLN A 267 -0.64 72.83 14.71
CA GLN A 267 -1.75 73.66 14.29
C GLN A 267 -1.90 73.70 12.75
N VAL A 268 -0.79 73.60 12.02
CA VAL A 268 -0.80 73.57 10.54
C VAL A 268 -1.45 72.29 10.04
N ASP A 269 -1.07 71.15 10.61
CA ASP A 269 -1.66 69.86 10.26
C ASP A 269 -3.19 69.83 10.50
N VAL A 270 -3.69 70.51 11.55
CA VAL A 270 -5.13 70.65 11.80
C VAL A 270 -5.78 71.48 10.68
N GLY A 271 -5.12 72.57 10.24
CA GLY A 271 -5.57 73.38 9.12
C GLY A 271 -5.65 72.61 7.81
N ASP A 272 -4.70 71.76 7.56
CA ASP A 272 -4.62 70.88 6.37
C ASP A 272 -5.42 69.61 6.49
N ARG A 273 -6.07 69.36 7.65
CA ARG A 273 -6.85 68.16 8.01
C ARG A 273 -6.04 66.88 7.92
N VAL A 274 -4.73 66.93 8.16
CA VAL A 274 -3.82 65.79 8.22
C VAL A 274 -3.70 65.36 9.68
N MET A 275 -4.29 64.23 10.05
CA MET A 275 -4.13 63.67 11.38
C MET A 275 -3.08 62.58 11.37
N LYS A 276 -2.01 62.74 12.14
CA LYS A 276 -0.92 61.73 12.29
C LYS A 276 -1.38 60.71 13.33
N LEU A 277 -1.62 59.48 12.85
CA LEU A 277 -2.11 58.39 13.65
C LEU A 277 -0.93 57.47 14.06
N ASN A 278 -0.61 57.45 15.34
CA ASN A 278 0.37 56.56 15.93
C ASN A 278 -0.29 55.20 16.27
N THR A 279 0.47 54.13 16.10
CA THR A 279 0.06 52.77 16.43
C THR A 279 1.09 52.11 17.31
N GLU A 280 0.71 51.73 18.54
CA GLU A 280 1.57 51.06 19.48
C GLU A 280 0.95 49.73 19.95
N VAL A 281 1.80 48.72 20.10
CA VAL A 281 1.39 47.43 20.62
C VAL A 281 2.21 47.10 21.87
N ARG A 282 1.50 46.75 22.91
CA ARG A 282 2.10 46.27 24.19
C ARG A 282 1.44 44.97 24.57
N ASP A 283 2.08 44.20 25.41
CA ASP A 283 1.52 42.95 25.93
C ASP A 283 1.52 42.88 27.46
N ILE A 284 0.62 42.09 27.96
CA ILE A 284 0.55 41.70 29.36
C ILE A 284 0.65 40.18 29.39
N SER A 285 1.62 39.67 30.13
CA SER A 285 1.84 38.22 30.29
C SER A 285 1.49 37.76 31.71
N ASN A 286 1.32 36.44 31.85
CA ASN A 286 1.05 35.77 33.13
C ASN A 286 -0.26 36.19 33.81
N LEU A 287 -1.30 36.56 33.04
CA LEU A 287 -2.63 36.82 33.58
C LEU A 287 -3.22 35.57 34.25
N SER A 288 -3.63 35.74 35.50
CA SER A 288 -4.09 34.63 36.37
C SER A 288 -5.56 34.66 36.68
N LYS A 289 -6.18 35.86 36.79
CA LYS A 289 -7.57 36.03 37.15
C LYS A 289 -8.50 35.87 35.95
N LYS A 290 -9.84 35.95 36.17
CA LYS A 290 -10.83 35.79 35.10
C LYS A 290 -10.77 36.86 34.00
N GLY A 291 -10.24 38.03 34.36
CA GLY A 291 -10.08 39.14 33.43
C GLY A 291 -9.38 40.31 34.08
N PHE A 292 -9.41 41.44 33.40
CA PHE A 292 -8.70 42.66 33.81
C PHE A 292 -9.39 43.92 33.33
N TYR A 293 -8.97 45.06 33.86
CA TYR A 293 -9.31 46.40 33.41
C TYR A 293 -8.05 47.04 32.85
N LEU A 294 -8.15 47.77 31.72
CA LEU A 294 -7.11 48.67 31.25
C LEU A 294 -7.41 50.08 31.78
N ALA A 295 -6.37 50.86 32.02
CA ALA A 295 -6.50 52.25 32.40
C ALA A 295 -5.42 53.08 31.68
N PHE A 296 -5.81 54.25 31.25
CA PHE A 296 -4.98 55.26 30.60
C PHE A 296 -4.91 56.49 31.50
N GLN A 297 -3.69 56.94 31.80
CA GLN A 297 -3.47 58.10 32.65
C GLN A 297 -2.83 59.22 31.82
N ASP A 298 -3.50 60.33 31.75
CA ASP A 298 -2.95 61.58 31.23
C ASP A 298 -2.40 62.45 32.37
N LEU A 299 -1.23 63.03 32.19
CA LEU A 299 -0.55 63.95 33.08
C LEU A 299 -0.37 65.33 32.48
N GLY A 300 -1.22 65.74 31.56
CA GLY A 300 -1.22 67.04 30.89
C GLY A 300 -0.76 66.97 29.44
N ALA A 301 -1.20 65.96 28.71
CA ALA A 301 -1.01 65.86 27.25
C ALA A 301 -2.33 66.17 26.53
N CYS A 302 -2.24 66.49 25.25
CA CYS A 302 -3.40 66.67 24.38
C CYS A 302 -3.52 65.44 23.44
N ILE A 303 -4.37 64.46 23.79
CA ILE A 303 -4.38 63.13 23.20
C ILE A 303 -5.82 62.78 22.78
N ALA A 304 -5.96 62.05 21.66
CA ALA A 304 -7.16 61.33 21.34
C ALA A 304 -6.81 59.83 21.13
N LEU A 305 -7.42 58.97 21.94
CA LEU A 305 -7.39 57.51 21.79
C LEU A 305 -8.41 57.11 20.71
N VAL A 306 -7.94 56.88 19.49
CA VAL A 306 -8.77 56.60 18.32
C VAL A 306 -9.24 55.14 18.29
N SER A 307 -8.37 54.21 18.71
CA SER A 307 -8.69 52.80 18.77
C SER A 307 -7.94 52.11 19.90
N VAL A 308 -8.66 51.26 20.62
CA VAL A 308 -8.06 50.32 21.56
C VAL A 308 -8.57 48.92 21.20
N ARG A 309 -7.66 48.05 20.79
CA ARG A 309 -7.93 46.66 20.47
C ARG A 309 -7.15 45.77 21.44
N VAL A 310 -7.84 44.85 22.09
CA VAL A 310 -7.22 43.83 22.96
C VAL A 310 -7.46 42.48 22.35
N PHE A 311 -6.43 41.69 22.18
CA PHE A 311 -6.50 40.37 21.57
C PHE A 311 -5.50 39.44 22.17
N TYR A 312 -5.74 38.13 22.00
CA TYR A 312 -4.73 37.10 22.26
C TYR A 312 -4.44 36.32 21.00
N LYS A 313 -3.30 35.63 20.99
CA LYS A 313 -2.90 34.79 19.89
C LYS A 313 -3.23 33.33 20.19
N LYS A 314 -3.62 32.58 19.17
CA LYS A 314 -3.86 31.15 19.19
C LYS A 314 -3.24 30.50 17.96
N CYS A 315 -2.88 29.24 18.06
CA CYS A 315 -2.65 28.41 16.90
C CYS A 315 -4.00 27.89 16.41
N PRO A 316 -4.41 28.19 15.16
CA PRO A 316 -5.72 27.80 14.65
C PRO A 316 -5.81 26.29 14.44
N LEU A 317 -7.03 25.75 14.48
CA LEU A 317 -7.31 24.36 14.15
C LEU A 317 -6.70 24.04 12.80
N THR A 318 -5.92 22.97 12.75
CA THR A 318 -5.29 22.52 11.52
C THR A 318 -5.28 21.00 11.41
N VAL A 319 -5.17 20.50 10.18
CA VAL A 319 -4.96 19.07 9.90
C VAL A 319 -3.68 18.93 9.13
N LEU A 320 -2.75 18.17 9.66
CA LEU A 320 -1.45 17.88 9.04
C LEU A 320 -1.07 16.43 9.32
N ASN A 321 -0.50 15.75 8.33
CA ASN A 321 -0.09 14.35 8.44
C ASN A 321 -1.25 13.43 8.90
N LEU A 322 -2.47 13.68 8.43
CA LEU A 322 -3.69 12.98 8.82
C LEU A 322 -4.04 13.10 10.32
N ALA A 323 -3.47 14.07 11.02
CA ALA A 323 -3.79 14.39 12.41
C ALA A 323 -4.39 15.78 12.53
N GLN A 324 -5.49 15.89 13.24
CA GLN A 324 -6.17 17.14 13.55
C GLN A 324 -5.65 17.69 14.87
N PHE A 325 -5.20 18.95 14.86
CA PHE A 325 -4.76 19.70 16.02
C PHE A 325 -5.80 20.79 16.32
N PRO A 326 -6.35 20.83 17.54
CA PRO A 326 -7.39 21.79 17.90
C PRO A 326 -6.85 23.22 18.04
N ASP A 327 -7.75 24.20 18.01
CA ASP A 327 -7.43 25.57 18.41
C ASP A 327 -6.71 25.57 19.76
N THR A 328 -5.54 26.18 19.80
CA THR A 328 -4.71 26.19 21.01
C THR A 328 -4.25 27.57 21.35
N ILE A 329 -4.58 28.04 22.55
CA ILE A 329 -4.14 29.33 23.08
C ILE A 329 -2.64 29.29 23.35
N THR A 330 -1.91 30.35 22.98
CA THR A 330 -0.48 30.47 23.23
C THR A 330 -0.16 30.53 24.73
N GLY A 331 1.01 30.05 25.15
CA GLY A 331 1.46 30.11 26.54
C GLY A 331 1.66 31.55 27.05
N GLY A 332 1.70 31.70 28.37
CA GLY A 332 1.90 32.99 29.02
C GLY A 332 3.32 33.59 28.81
N ASP A 333 4.31 32.71 28.66
CA ASP A 333 5.69 33.05 28.41
C ASP A 333 6.09 32.74 26.95
N THR A 334 7.35 32.76 26.65
CA THR A 334 7.89 32.31 25.35
C THR A 334 7.88 30.79 25.17
N ALA A 335 7.33 30.05 26.16
CA ALA A 335 7.28 28.61 26.15
C ALA A 335 6.35 28.07 25.05
N LEU A 336 6.80 27.01 24.40
CA LEU A 336 6.01 26.27 23.42
C LEU A 336 4.93 25.44 24.15
N VAL A 337 3.72 25.45 23.62
CA VAL A 337 2.63 24.60 24.12
C VAL A 337 2.59 23.32 23.29
N GLU A 338 2.89 22.16 23.91
CA GLU A 338 2.79 20.86 23.28
C GLU A 338 1.33 20.45 23.15
N VAL A 339 0.93 20.03 21.97
CA VAL A 339 -0.44 19.60 21.65
C VAL A 339 -0.38 18.26 20.93
N HIS A 340 -1.15 17.28 21.43
CA HIS A 340 -1.35 16.01 20.78
C HIS A 340 -2.45 16.10 19.74
N GLY A 341 -2.16 15.63 18.54
CA GLY A 341 -3.12 15.55 17.45
C GLY A 341 -4.01 14.32 17.59
N MET A 342 -5.21 14.41 17.04
CA MET A 342 -6.14 13.28 16.90
C MET A 342 -6.18 12.83 15.44
N CYS A 343 -6.04 11.53 15.19
CA CYS A 343 -6.13 10.99 13.86
C CYS A 343 -7.49 11.30 13.22
N VAL A 344 -7.47 11.71 11.94
CA VAL A 344 -8.70 12.00 11.18
C VAL A 344 -9.51 10.71 10.96
N ASN A 345 -10.75 10.86 10.50
CA ASN A 345 -11.63 9.73 10.27
C ASN A 345 -10.99 8.73 9.27
N ALA A 346 -11.17 7.43 9.53
CA ALA A 346 -10.61 6.32 8.74
C ALA A 346 -9.07 6.26 8.71
N SER A 347 -8.38 6.93 9.66
CA SER A 347 -6.95 6.78 9.89
C SER A 347 -6.65 6.12 11.24
N GLU A 348 -5.41 5.75 11.43
CA GLU A 348 -4.89 5.18 12.66
C GLU A 348 -3.50 5.74 12.96
N GLU A 349 -3.12 5.71 14.21
CA GLU A 349 -1.84 6.24 14.67
C GLU A 349 -0.70 5.30 14.23
N PHE A 350 0.23 5.85 13.44
CA PHE A 350 1.47 5.19 13.09
C PHE A 350 2.59 5.57 14.07
N GLU A 351 2.67 6.86 14.39
CA GLU A 351 3.54 7.44 15.39
C GLU A 351 2.75 8.58 16.03
N ALA A 352 2.75 8.67 17.38
CA ALA A 352 1.96 9.63 18.14
C ALA A 352 2.10 11.06 17.60
N PRO A 353 1.05 11.63 17.00
CA PRO A 353 1.13 12.94 16.37
C PRO A 353 1.11 14.03 17.43
N LYS A 354 2.10 14.92 17.38
CA LYS A 354 2.19 16.09 18.23
C LYS A 354 2.77 17.29 17.51
N MET A 355 2.35 18.46 17.91
CA MET A 355 2.86 19.75 17.44
C MET A 355 3.04 20.73 18.60
N TYR A 356 3.83 21.75 18.35
CA TYR A 356 4.06 22.81 19.31
C TYR A 356 3.48 24.12 18.80
N CYS A 357 2.63 24.76 19.62
CA CYS A 357 2.12 26.10 19.36
C CYS A 357 3.12 27.12 19.89
N SER A 358 3.60 28.00 19.01
CA SER A 358 4.54 29.08 19.37
C SER A 358 3.82 30.27 20.01
N ALA A 359 4.55 31.11 20.69
CA ALA A 359 4.04 32.34 21.31
C ALA A 359 3.43 33.33 20.29
N ASP A 360 3.80 33.22 19.01
CA ASP A 360 3.31 34.07 17.93
C ASP A 360 2.00 33.55 17.30
N GLY A 361 1.45 32.44 17.82
CA GLY A 361 0.24 31.82 17.29
C GLY A 361 0.46 31.04 15.99
N GLY A 362 1.67 30.58 15.75
CA GLY A 362 2.05 29.73 14.62
C GLY A 362 2.37 28.31 15.08
N TRP A 363 1.91 27.32 14.31
CA TRP A 363 2.28 25.93 14.52
C TRP A 363 3.71 25.66 14.04
N LEU A 364 4.48 24.93 14.83
CA LEU A 364 5.76 24.39 14.41
C LEU A 364 5.60 23.09 13.60
N VAL A 365 6.71 22.52 13.19
CA VAL A 365 6.70 21.28 12.39
C VAL A 365 6.07 20.13 13.18
N PRO A 366 5.12 19.38 12.60
CA PRO A 366 4.51 18.22 13.24
C PRO A 366 5.52 17.09 13.45
N ILE A 367 5.43 16.43 14.59
CA ILE A 367 6.18 15.21 14.93
C ILE A 367 5.17 14.06 14.96
N GLY A 368 5.54 12.92 14.37
CA GLY A 368 4.62 11.80 14.23
C GLY A 368 3.59 12.00 13.13
N ARG A 369 2.80 10.98 12.87
CA ARG A 369 1.77 10.97 11.82
C ARG A 369 0.74 9.88 12.04
N CYS A 370 -0.44 10.09 11.49
CA CYS A 370 -1.42 9.05 11.26
C CYS A 370 -1.29 8.49 9.85
N VAL A 371 -1.82 7.32 9.61
CA VAL A 371 -1.88 6.65 8.30
C VAL A 371 -3.31 6.19 8.04
N CYS A 372 -3.72 6.17 6.80
CA CYS A 372 -5.05 5.68 6.45
C CYS A 372 -5.15 4.18 6.68
N LYS A 373 -6.23 3.73 7.30
CA LYS A 373 -6.57 2.32 7.51
C LYS A 373 -6.57 1.53 6.20
N PRO A 374 -6.44 0.19 6.26
CA PRO A 374 -6.70 -0.65 5.08
C PRO A 374 -8.02 -0.29 4.40
N GLY A 375 -8.05 -0.29 3.08
CA GLY A 375 -9.22 0.13 2.29
C GLY A 375 -9.35 1.64 2.07
N PHE A 376 -8.44 2.46 2.59
CA PHE A 376 -8.45 3.93 2.44
C PHE A 376 -7.09 4.45 2.00
N GLU A 377 -7.08 5.46 1.13
CA GLU A 377 -5.87 6.17 0.69
C GLU A 377 -5.90 7.64 1.09
N GLU A 378 -4.72 8.22 1.24
CA GLU A 378 -4.58 9.63 1.58
C GLU A 378 -4.80 10.53 0.38
N ASN A 379 -5.64 11.55 0.57
CA ASN A 379 -5.82 12.65 -0.37
C ASN A 379 -6.02 13.95 0.40
N LYS A 380 -5.01 14.83 0.40
CA LYS A 380 -5.03 16.13 1.06
C LYS A 380 -5.46 16.05 2.54
N ASP A 381 -4.71 15.31 3.33
CA ASP A 381 -4.96 15.12 4.77
C ASP A 381 -6.32 14.50 5.14
N VAL A 382 -6.95 13.78 4.21
CA VAL A 382 -8.19 13.04 4.42
C VAL A 382 -8.02 11.63 3.87
N CYS A 383 -8.52 10.64 4.60
CA CYS A 383 -8.56 9.26 4.12
C CYS A 383 -9.80 9.02 3.27
N GLN A 384 -9.60 8.79 1.97
CA GLN A 384 -10.67 8.47 1.02
C GLN A 384 -10.77 6.96 0.82
N PRO A 385 -11.97 6.39 0.65
CA PRO A 385 -12.13 4.98 0.39
C PRO A 385 -11.52 4.58 -0.96
N CYS A 386 -10.89 3.42 -1.02
CA CYS A 386 -10.47 2.83 -2.29
C CYS A 386 -11.67 2.67 -3.23
N ARG A 387 -11.49 3.08 -4.48
CA ARG A 387 -12.54 2.97 -5.52
C ARG A 387 -12.73 1.52 -5.94
N PRO A 388 -13.90 1.14 -6.45
CA PRO A 388 -14.12 -0.17 -7.05
C PRO A 388 -13.02 -0.52 -8.06
N GLY A 389 -12.52 -1.74 -8.03
CA GLY A 389 -11.39 -2.20 -8.84
C GLY A 389 -10.01 -1.92 -8.23
N THR A 390 -9.97 -1.31 -7.05
CA THR A 390 -8.72 -1.06 -6.28
C THR A 390 -8.86 -1.55 -4.84
N TYR A 391 -7.74 -1.83 -4.20
CA TYR A 391 -7.68 -2.28 -2.82
C TYR A 391 -6.42 -1.75 -2.11
N LYS A 392 -6.46 -1.70 -0.78
CA LYS A 392 -5.30 -1.42 0.07
C LYS A 392 -5.30 -2.41 1.24
N ALA A 393 -4.30 -3.27 1.26
CA ALA A 393 -4.25 -4.38 2.21
C ALA A 393 -3.69 -4.00 3.58
N SER A 394 -2.75 -3.06 3.63
CA SER A 394 -2.06 -2.64 4.84
C SER A 394 -2.15 -1.13 5.04
N ALA A 395 -2.14 -0.69 6.29
CA ALA A 395 -2.03 0.73 6.62
C ALA A 395 -0.71 1.34 6.13
N THR A 396 0.35 0.55 6.04
CA THR A 396 1.68 0.98 5.55
C THR A 396 1.73 1.23 4.05
N ASP A 397 0.76 0.69 3.28
CA ASP A 397 0.66 0.98 1.85
C ASP A 397 0.27 2.46 1.66
N ALA A 398 0.93 3.16 0.74
CA ALA A 398 0.67 4.59 0.53
C ALA A 398 -0.67 4.83 -0.19
N TYR A 399 -0.98 4.01 -1.20
CA TYR A 399 -2.12 4.20 -2.10
C TYR A 399 -2.90 2.92 -2.33
N CYS A 400 -4.15 3.08 -2.79
CA CYS A 400 -4.96 1.97 -3.29
C CYS A 400 -4.37 1.45 -4.60
N THR A 401 -4.09 0.15 -4.66
CA THR A 401 -3.55 -0.54 -5.84
C THR A 401 -4.66 -1.19 -6.64
N LYS A 402 -4.46 -1.33 -7.94
CA LYS A 402 -5.41 -2.04 -8.80
C LYS A 402 -5.47 -3.52 -8.44
N CYS A 403 -6.64 -4.10 -8.55
CA CYS A 403 -6.80 -5.54 -8.37
C CYS A 403 -5.87 -6.32 -9.32
N PRO A 404 -5.19 -7.36 -8.80
CA PRO A 404 -4.42 -8.28 -9.62
C PRO A 404 -5.27 -8.94 -10.70
N PRO A 405 -4.66 -9.46 -11.78
CA PRO A 405 -5.40 -10.15 -12.84
C PRO A 405 -6.30 -11.26 -12.30
N HIS A 406 -7.46 -11.43 -12.91
CA HIS A 406 -8.50 -12.40 -12.53
C HIS A 406 -9.06 -12.21 -11.12
N SER A 407 -9.03 -10.96 -10.64
CA SER A 407 -9.68 -10.57 -9.38
C SER A 407 -10.33 -9.21 -9.49
N SER A 408 -11.33 -8.94 -8.69
CA SER A 408 -12.06 -7.68 -8.67
C SER A 408 -12.49 -7.29 -7.27
N SER A 409 -12.71 -5.99 -7.06
CA SER A 409 -13.36 -5.44 -5.87
C SER A 409 -14.55 -4.60 -6.32
N PRO A 410 -15.78 -5.12 -6.27
CA PRO A 410 -16.95 -4.39 -6.72
C PRO A 410 -17.38 -3.28 -5.76
N GLN A 411 -16.95 -3.33 -4.53
CA GLN A 411 -17.29 -2.37 -3.46
C GLN A 411 -16.11 -1.42 -3.19
N GLU A 412 -16.43 -0.24 -2.66
CA GLU A 412 -15.44 0.67 -2.09
C GLU A 412 -14.84 0.11 -0.79
N GLN A 413 -13.74 0.68 -0.33
CA GLN A 413 -13.04 0.30 0.91
C GLN A 413 -12.50 -1.14 0.90
N ALA A 414 -12.19 -1.68 -0.27
CA ALA A 414 -11.69 -3.03 -0.35
C ALA A 414 -10.28 -3.16 0.26
N VAL A 415 -10.13 -4.14 1.13
CA VAL A 415 -8.84 -4.53 1.73
C VAL A 415 -8.15 -5.65 0.95
N GLU A 416 -8.90 -6.30 0.07
CA GLU A 416 -8.42 -7.33 -0.85
C GLU A 416 -9.33 -7.45 -2.05
N CYS A 417 -8.83 -8.08 -3.11
CA CYS A 417 -9.62 -8.36 -4.30
C CYS A 417 -10.07 -9.82 -4.30
N VAL A 418 -11.34 -10.03 -4.53
CA VAL A 418 -11.96 -11.35 -4.63
C VAL A 418 -11.69 -11.94 -6.00
N CYS A 419 -11.31 -13.22 -6.07
CA CYS A 419 -11.08 -13.90 -7.33
C CYS A 419 -12.34 -14.00 -8.17
N GLU A 420 -12.18 -13.87 -9.49
CA GLU A 420 -13.25 -14.11 -10.47
C GLU A 420 -13.66 -15.59 -10.48
N LYS A 421 -14.83 -15.86 -11.05
CA LYS A 421 -15.35 -17.22 -11.14
C LYS A 421 -14.34 -18.16 -11.79
N SER A 422 -14.09 -19.32 -11.18
CA SER A 422 -13.14 -20.35 -11.60
C SER A 422 -11.66 -20.00 -11.47
N PHE A 423 -11.36 -18.89 -10.79
CA PHE A 423 -10.01 -18.54 -10.35
C PHE A 423 -9.94 -18.56 -8.84
N TYR A 424 -8.77 -18.87 -8.31
CA TYR A 424 -8.56 -19.10 -6.89
C TYR A 424 -7.24 -18.49 -6.43
N ARG A 425 -7.10 -18.23 -5.14
CA ARG A 425 -5.87 -17.83 -4.47
C ARG A 425 -5.69 -18.74 -3.26
N ALA A 426 -4.53 -19.35 -3.12
CA ALA A 426 -4.20 -20.14 -1.94
C ALA A 426 -3.99 -19.22 -0.73
N GLU A 427 -4.19 -19.73 0.47
CA GLU A 427 -3.96 -18.95 1.72
C GLU A 427 -2.51 -18.47 1.86
N THR A 428 -1.57 -19.22 1.28
CA THR A 428 -0.15 -18.89 1.27
C THR A 428 0.25 -17.86 0.22
N ASP A 429 -0.62 -17.58 -0.76
CA ASP A 429 -0.34 -16.64 -1.82
C ASP A 429 -0.45 -15.19 -1.32
N PRO A 430 0.46 -14.29 -1.70
CA PRO A 430 0.34 -12.88 -1.36
C PRO A 430 -0.89 -12.26 -2.02
N ARG A 431 -1.53 -11.30 -1.34
CA ARG A 431 -2.73 -10.60 -1.85
C ARG A 431 -2.50 -9.87 -3.17
N SER A 432 -1.25 -9.52 -3.48
CA SER A 432 -0.84 -8.90 -4.75
C SER A 432 -0.70 -9.89 -5.90
N MET A 433 -0.73 -11.21 -5.64
CA MET A 433 -0.66 -12.22 -6.68
C MET A 433 -1.98 -12.32 -7.45
N ALA A 434 -1.88 -12.54 -8.76
CA ALA A 434 -3.04 -12.84 -9.61
C ALA A 434 -3.79 -14.07 -9.10
N CYS A 435 -5.10 -14.09 -9.27
CA CYS A 435 -5.87 -15.31 -9.06
C CYS A 435 -5.58 -16.31 -10.18
N THR A 436 -5.43 -17.57 -9.84
CA THR A 436 -4.95 -18.64 -10.70
C THR A 436 -5.96 -19.78 -10.75
N ARG A 437 -5.78 -20.73 -11.65
CA ARG A 437 -6.68 -21.87 -11.83
C ARG A 437 -5.94 -23.20 -11.85
N PRO A 438 -6.62 -24.35 -11.66
CA PRO A 438 -5.98 -25.65 -11.83
C PRO A 438 -5.36 -25.80 -13.23
N PRO A 439 -4.30 -26.60 -13.36
CA PRO A 439 -3.65 -26.85 -14.65
C PRO A 439 -4.50 -27.75 -15.54
N SER A 440 -4.26 -27.69 -16.85
CA SER A 440 -4.77 -28.67 -17.79
C SER A 440 -4.13 -30.05 -17.59
N ALA A 441 -4.63 -31.08 -18.26
CA ALA A 441 -4.01 -32.40 -18.25
C ALA A 441 -2.55 -32.35 -18.76
N PRO A 442 -1.67 -33.23 -18.28
CA PRO A 442 -0.36 -33.45 -18.88
C PRO A 442 -0.50 -33.94 -20.31
N GLU A 443 0.49 -33.63 -21.17
CA GLU A 443 0.45 -33.98 -22.59
C GLU A 443 1.48 -35.06 -22.93
N ASN A 444 1.29 -35.71 -24.07
CA ASN A 444 2.26 -36.67 -24.70
C ASN A 444 2.79 -37.71 -23.72
N PRO A 445 1.96 -38.53 -23.07
CA PRO A 445 2.44 -39.56 -22.17
C PRO A 445 3.11 -40.67 -23.00
N ILE A 446 4.32 -41.03 -22.61
CA ILE A 446 5.15 -42.07 -23.26
C ILE A 446 5.44 -43.11 -22.17
N SER A 447 5.43 -44.40 -22.56
CA SER A 447 5.83 -45.49 -21.68
C SER A 447 6.94 -46.34 -22.34
N THR A 448 7.98 -46.64 -21.61
CA THR A 448 9.02 -47.56 -21.97
C THR A 448 8.98 -48.75 -21.02
N VAL A 449 8.68 -49.91 -21.56
CA VAL A 449 8.57 -51.16 -20.77
C VAL A 449 9.91 -51.88 -20.80
N ASN A 450 10.41 -52.19 -19.62
CA ASN A 450 11.56 -53.07 -19.43
C ASN A 450 11.19 -54.17 -18.45
N GLU A 451 10.82 -55.34 -19.00
CA GLU A 451 10.37 -56.50 -18.24
C GLU A 451 9.17 -56.19 -17.34
N THR A 452 9.36 -56.16 -16.02
CA THR A 452 8.38 -55.85 -14.99
C THR A 452 8.46 -54.39 -14.48
N CYS A 453 9.29 -53.61 -15.15
CA CYS A 453 9.46 -52.20 -14.87
C CYS A 453 8.91 -51.34 -16.02
N VAL A 454 8.36 -50.20 -15.70
CA VAL A 454 7.84 -49.26 -16.68
C VAL A 454 8.33 -47.85 -16.34
N THR A 455 9.00 -47.23 -17.28
CA THR A 455 9.30 -45.78 -17.19
C THR A 455 8.18 -45.04 -17.90
N LEU A 456 7.56 -44.11 -17.16
CA LEU A 456 6.54 -43.21 -17.68
C LEU A 456 7.14 -41.82 -17.80
N GLU A 457 6.94 -41.19 -18.94
CA GLU A 457 7.37 -39.83 -19.23
C GLU A 457 6.19 -39.06 -19.85
N TRP A 458 6.09 -37.77 -19.57
CA TRP A 458 5.05 -36.90 -20.13
C TRP A 458 5.54 -35.48 -20.29
N SER A 459 4.84 -34.71 -21.09
CA SER A 459 5.07 -33.28 -21.20
C SER A 459 4.24 -32.52 -20.16
N PRO A 460 4.74 -31.39 -19.64
CA PRO A 460 3.95 -30.52 -18.75
C PRO A 460 2.63 -30.10 -19.38
N PRO A 461 1.61 -29.74 -18.57
CA PRO A 461 0.34 -29.26 -19.07
C PRO A 461 0.54 -27.98 -19.88
N ARG A 462 -0.17 -27.86 -21.00
CA ARG A 462 -0.13 -26.67 -21.87
C ARG A 462 -0.59 -25.42 -21.15
N ASP A 463 -1.58 -25.55 -20.30
CA ASP A 463 -2.07 -24.49 -19.44
C ASP A 463 -1.73 -24.84 -18.00
N THR A 464 -0.80 -24.08 -17.42
CA THR A 464 -0.39 -24.25 -16.02
C THR A 464 -1.34 -23.60 -15.03
N GLY A 465 -2.40 -22.94 -15.51
CA GLY A 465 -3.30 -22.16 -14.68
C GLY A 465 -2.73 -20.84 -14.17
N GLY A 466 -1.58 -20.42 -14.73
CA GLY A 466 -0.85 -19.21 -14.31
C GLY A 466 0.11 -19.44 -13.14
N ARG A 467 0.46 -20.70 -12.82
CA ARG A 467 1.37 -21.06 -11.73
C ARG A 467 2.57 -21.89 -12.22
N GLY A 468 3.68 -21.78 -11.48
CA GLY A 468 4.89 -22.57 -11.73
C GLY A 468 5.07 -23.76 -10.78
N ASP A 469 4.21 -23.94 -9.79
CA ASP A 469 4.27 -24.98 -8.75
C ASP A 469 3.54 -26.26 -9.17
N ILE A 470 3.71 -26.67 -10.43
CA ILE A 470 3.05 -27.86 -10.97
C ILE A 470 3.65 -29.12 -10.35
N THR A 471 2.78 -29.98 -9.89
CA THR A 471 3.12 -31.32 -9.42
C THR A 471 2.21 -32.37 -10.05
N TYR A 472 2.67 -33.64 -10.03
CA TYR A 472 1.94 -34.73 -10.64
C TYR A 472 1.67 -35.82 -9.62
N SER A 473 0.52 -36.49 -9.79
CA SER A 473 0.12 -37.65 -9.03
C SER A 473 -0.24 -38.79 -9.96
N LEU A 474 0.25 -39.99 -9.66
CA LEU A 474 -0.01 -41.18 -10.48
C LEU A 474 -0.99 -42.11 -9.77
N HIS A 475 -1.97 -42.58 -10.53
CA HIS A 475 -2.88 -43.63 -10.12
C HIS A 475 -2.68 -44.87 -11.00
N CYS A 476 -2.32 -45.96 -10.36
CA CYS A 476 -2.07 -47.24 -11.01
C CYS A 476 -3.26 -48.18 -10.82
N ARG A 477 -3.68 -48.80 -11.93
CA ARG A 477 -4.71 -49.85 -11.92
C ARG A 477 -4.25 -51.04 -12.74
N LYS A 478 -4.40 -52.27 -12.22
CA LYS A 478 -4.23 -53.50 -12.96
C LYS A 478 -5.53 -53.90 -13.61
N CYS A 479 -5.53 -54.14 -14.92
CA CYS A 479 -6.71 -54.41 -15.71
C CYS A 479 -6.75 -55.88 -16.15
N SER A 480 -7.94 -56.48 -16.28
CA SER A 480 -8.13 -57.78 -16.90
C SER A 480 -7.79 -57.74 -18.38
N GLY A 481 -7.50 -58.88 -19.02
CA GLY A 481 -7.12 -58.99 -20.40
C GLY A 481 -8.13 -58.39 -21.39
N ASP A 482 -9.41 -58.32 -21.01
CA ASP A 482 -10.50 -57.68 -21.75
C ASP A 482 -10.63 -56.16 -21.47
N GLY A 483 -9.82 -55.58 -20.58
CA GLY A 483 -9.84 -54.18 -20.20
C GLY A 483 -11.08 -53.72 -19.41
N ARG A 484 -12.04 -54.60 -19.12
CA ARG A 484 -13.34 -54.25 -18.53
C ARG A 484 -13.33 -54.10 -17.03
N LYS A 485 -12.43 -54.80 -16.33
CA LYS A 485 -12.27 -54.72 -14.90
C LYS A 485 -10.86 -54.30 -14.51
N CYS A 486 -10.71 -53.15 -13.86
CA CYS A 486 -9.45 -52.65 -13.35
C CYS A 486 -9.52 -52.51 -11.81
N THR A 487 -8.54 -53.02 -11.13
CA THR A 487 -8.37 -52.93 -9.66
C THR A 487 -7.14 -52.05 -9.35
N PRO A 488 -7.10 -51.31 -8.23
CA PRO A 488 -5.90 -50.59 -7.84
C PRO A 488 -4.70 -51.54 -7.77
N CYS A 489 -3.51 -51.04 -8.11
CA CYS A 489 -2.28 -51.80 -7.96
C CYS A 489 -2.02 -52.11 -6.50
N GLY A 490 -1.45 -53.30 -6.21
CA GLY A 490 -1.13 -53.72 -4.86
C GLY A 490 0.04 -52.91 -4.27
N SER A 491 0.24 -53.07 -2.97
CA SER A 491 1.32 -52.44 -2.21
C SER A 491 2.72 -52.89 -2.58
N SER A 492 2.83 -53.96 -3.41
CA SER A 492 4.09 -54.46 -3.94
C SER A 492 4.64 -53.59 -5.10
N VAL A 493 3.85 -52.71 -5.69
CA VAL A 493 4.30 -51.84 -6.80
C VAL A 493 4.96 -50.60 -6.22
N HIS A 494 6.20 -50.33 -6.65
CA HIS A 494 6.96 -49.20 -6.17
C HIS A 494 7.14 -48.13 -7.25
N PHE A 495 7.21 -46.86 -6.82
CA PHE A 495 7.35 -45.69 -7.68
C PHE A 495 8.62 -44.94 -7.30
N VAL A 496 9.50 -44.70 -8.24
CA VAL A 496 10.77 -44.00 -8.03
C VAL A 496 10.78 -42.70 -8.84
N PRO A 497 10.88 -41.52 -8.20
CA PRO A 497 11.18 -41.30 -6.79
C PRO A 497 9.98 -41.47 -5.84
N ARG A 498 8.74 -41.28 -6.30
CA ARG A 498 7.49 -41.39 -5.49
C ARG A 498 6.25 -41.39 -6.39
N GLN A 499 5.09 -41.73 -5.82
CA GLN A 499 3.83 -41.82 -6.55
C GLN A 499 3.07 -40.48 -6.63
N PHE A 500 3.13 -39.65 -5.58
CA PHE A 500 2.36 -38.42 -5.44
C PHE A 500 3.26 -37.20 -5.24
N GLY A 501 2.83 -36.04 -5.71
CA GLY A 501 3.55 -34.79 -5.57
C GLY A 501 4.88 -34.75 -6.31
N LEU A 502 4.96 -35.39 -7.47
CA LEU A 502 6.14 -35.38 -8.34
C LEU A 502 6.34 -33.98 -8.93
N SER A 503 7.55 -33.48 -8.87
CA SER A 503 7.97 -32.27 -9.59
C SER A 503 8.60 -32.59 -10.96
N SER A 504 9.01 -33.85 -11.17
CA SER A 504 9.54 -34.36 -12.42
C SER A 504 8.41 -34.92 -13.28
N ALA A 505 8.55 -34.78 -14.59
CA ALA A 505 7.67 -35.39 -15.59
C ALA A 505 8.05 -36.82 -15.97
N THR A 506 8.78 -37.48 -15.09
CA THR A 506 9.25 -38.87 -15.28
C THR A 506 9.08 -39.65 -13.97
N VAL A 507 8.71 -40.94 -14.09
CA VAL A 507 8.67 -41.86 -12.97
C VAL A 507 8.99 -43.29 -13.45
N LEU A 508 9.76 -44.00 -12.65
CA LEU A 508 9.99 -45.43 -12.84
C LEU A 508 9.05 -46.21 -11.91
N VAL A 509 8.29 -47.12 -12.48
CA VAL A 509 7.38 -48.03 -11.74
C VAL A 509 7.99 -49.43 -11.80
N THR A 510 8.23 -50.04 -10.64
CA THR A 510 8.85 -51.36 -10.50
C THR A 510 7.92 -52.38 -9.85
N ASP A 511 8.34 -53.67 -9.92
CA ASP A 511 7.61 -54.76 -9.29
C ASP A 511 6.19 -55.00 -9.84
N LEU A 512 6.01 -54.66 -11.09
CA LEU A 512 4.80 -55.01 -11.82
C LEU A 512 4.78 -56.49 -12.15
N GLN A 513 3.60 -57.09 -12.21
CA GLN A 513 3.50 -58.50 -12.62
C GLN A 513 3.73 -58.61 -14.12
N PRO A 514 4.46 -59.66 -14.54
CA PRO A 514 4.70 -59.90 -15.99
C PRO A 514 3.37 -60.25 -16.68
N ASP A 515 3.33 -60.03 -17.99
CA ASP A 515 2.23 -60.27 -18.91
C ASP A 515 0.88 -59.80 -18.35
N SER A 516 0.92 -58.57 -17.86
CA SER A 516 -0.25 -57.93 -17.21
C SER A 516 -0.50 -56.56 -17.77
N ASN A 517 -1.79 -56.22 -17.91
CA ASN A 517 -2.23 -54.91 -18.39
C ASN A 517 -2.37 -53.96 -17.23
N TYR A 518 -1.73 -52.81 -17.36
CA TYR A 518 -1.82 -51.70 -16.39
C TYR A 518 -2.35 -50.45 -17.05
N SER A 519 -3.16 -49.71 -16.30
CA SER A 519 -3.61 -48.38 -16.69
C SER A 519 -3.07 -47.38 -15.68
N PHE A 520 -2.26 -46.45 -16.14
CA PHE A 520 -1.72 -45.36 -15.32
C PHE A 520 -2.46 -44.09 -15.69
N THR A 521 -3.01 -43.45 -14.67
CA THR A 521 -3.62 -42.12 -14.79
C THR A 521 -2.65 -41.12 -14.17
N ILE A 522 -2.20 -40.16 -14.95
CA ILE A 522 -1.31 -39.08 -14.54
C ILE A 522 -2.16 -37.85 -14.36
N GLU A 523 -2.16 -37.30 -13.17
CA GLU A 523 -2.92 -36.13 -12.78
C GLU A 523 -1.98 -34.96 -12.53
N SER A 524 -2.27 -33.77 -13.10
CA SER A 524 -1.57 -32.54 -12.83
C SER A 524 -2.30 -31.70 -11.79
N GLN A 525 -1.56 -31.09 -10.90
CA GLN A 525 -2.08 -30.23 -9.84
C GLN A 525 -1.12 -29.08 -9.53
N ASN A 526 -1.66 -27.99 -8.97
CA ASN A 526 -0.92 -26.83 -8.49
C ASN A 526 -1.51 -26.37 -7.14
N GLY A 527 -0.98 -25.34 -6.55
CA GLY A 527 -1.37 -24.86 -5.21
C GLY A 527 -2.85 -24.46 -5.04
N VAL A 528 -3.63 -24.34 -6.12
CA VAL A 528 -5.06 -24.01 -6.05
C VAL A 528 -5.97 -25.13 -6.54
N SER A 529 -5.41 -26.28 -6.90
CA SER A 529 -6.20 -27.42 -7.43
C SER A 529 -7.23 -27.94 -6.46
N ASP A 530 -6.94 -27.91 -5.15
CA ASP A 530 -7.85 -28.38 -4.09
C ASP A 530 -9.00 -27.40 -3.80
N LEU A 531 -8.88 -26.15 -4.22
CA LEU A 531 -9.91 -25.13 -4.05
C LEU A 531 -10.97 -25.20 -5.16
N SER A 532 -10.68 -25.91 -6.25
CA SER A 532 -11.56 -26.00 -7.40
C SER A 532 -12.49 -27.19 -7.31
N PRO A 533 -13.79 -27.02 -7.53
CA PRO A 533 -14.75 -28.14 -7.61
C PRO A 533 -14.66 -28.89 -8.96
N THR A 534 -13.87 -28.41 -9.92
CA THR A 534 -13.73 -29.06 -11.23
C THR A 534 -12.83 -30.27 -11.13
N PRO A 535 -13.09 -31.35 -11.91
CA PRO A 535 -12.18 -32.49 -12.00
C PRO A 535 -10.79 -32.04 -12.43
N ARG A 536 -9.77 -32.65 -11.84
CA ARG A 536 -8.38 -32.36 -12.17
C ARG A 536 -8.04 -32.84 -13.58
N GLY A 537 -7.09 -32.18 -14.22
CA GLY A 537 -6.60 -32.55 -15.53
C GLY A 537 -5.84 -33.87 -15.48
N THR A 538 -6.32 -34.89 -16.19
CA THR A 538 -5.72 -36.25 -16.18
C THR A 538 -5.46 -36.74 -17.60
N VAL A 539 -4.39 -37.52 -17.76
CA VAL A 539 -4.13 -38.31 -18.97
C VAL A 539 -3.92 -39.75 -18.58
N VAL A 540 -4.37 -40.66 -19.43
CA VAL A 540 -4.30 -42.10 -19.18
C VAL A 540 -3.38 -42.76 -20.21
N ILE A 541 -2.51 -43.63 -19.72
CA ILE A 541 -1.66 -44.49 -20.57
C ILE A 541 -1.83 -45.94 -20.14
N ASN A 542 -2.03 -46.83 -21.13
CA ASN A 542 -2.16 -48.26 -20.92
C ASN A 542 -0.88 -48.96 -21.34
N VAL A 543 -0.44 -49.83 -20.48
CA VAL A 543 0.84 -50.53 -20.63
C VAL A 543 0.69 -52.03 -20.36
N THR A 544 1.33 -52.85 -21.16
CA THR A 544 1.40 -54.29 -20.96
C THR A 544 2.87 -54.69 -20.64
N THR A 545 3.07 -55.32 -19.50
CA THR A 545 4.41 -55.81 -19.09
C THR A 545 4.80 -57.06 -19.85
N SER A 546 6.08 -57.18 -20.10
CA SER A 546 6.64 -58.33 -20.84
C SER A 546 6.91 -59.50 -19.90
N GLN A 547 6.97 -60.70 -20.49
CA GLN A 547 7.55 -61.87 -19.81
C GLN A 547 9.04 -61.93 -20.20
N THR A 548 9.89 -62.14 -19.22
CA THR A 548 11.32 -62.35 -19.47
C THR A 548 11.83 -63.60 -18.78
N VAL A 549 12.79 -64.27 -19.35
CA VAL A 549 13.51 -65.38 -18.73
C VAL A 549 14.71 -64.81 -17.98
N SER A 550 14.83 -65.18 -16.70
CA SER A 550 15.99 -64.81 -15.90
C SER A 550 17.27 -65.51 -16.37
N VAL A 551 18.35 -64.89 -16.12
CA VAL A 551 19.76 -65.21 -16.40
C VAL A 551 20.09 -66.71 -16.58
N VAL A 552 20.92 -67.03 -17.59
CA VAL A 552 21.55 -68.31 -17.76
C VAL A 552 22.47 -68.61 -16.57
N LEU A 553 22.19 -69.71 -15.87
CA LEU A 553 22.85 -70.07 -14.60
C LEU A 553 24.08 -70.93 -14.80
N LYS A 554 24.11 -71.75 -15.84
CA LYS A 554 25.20 -72.72 -16.13
C LYS A 554 25.43 -72.81 -17.61
N GLU A 555 26.70 -72.93 -18.00
CA GLU A 555 27.12 -73.12 -19.35
C GLU A 555 28.16 -74.25 -19.36
N ARG A 556 28.11 -75.07 -20.37
CA ARG A 556 29.18 -76.06 -20.69
C ARG A 556 29.54 -75.90 -22.17
N ARG A 557 30.84 -75.77 -22.48
CA ARG A 557 31.33 -75.49 -23.81
C ARG A 557 32.10 -76.67 -24.28
N SER A 558 31.95 -77.08 -25.54
CA SER A 558 32.75 -78.03 -26.29
C SER A 558 33.28 -77.36 -27.56
N LYS A 559 33.97 -78.04 -28.40
CA LYS A 559 34.48 -77.51 -29.66
C LYS A 559 33.39 -77.25 -30.69
N ASP A 560 32.29 -78.00 -30.64
CA ASP A 560 31.20 -78.00 -31.60
C ASP A 560 29.84 -77.85 -30.96
N SER A 561 29.74 -77.62 -29.64
CA SER A 561 28.50 -77.49 -28.94
C SER A 561 28.55 -76.54 -27.69
N VAL A 562 27.46 -76.00 -27.37
CA VAL A 562 27.25 -75.19 -26.15
C VAL A 562 25.94 -75.65 -25.44
N THR A 563 26.06 -76.04 -24.18
CA THR A 563 24.90 -76.35 -23.32
C THR A 563 24.62 -75.18 -22.45
N LEU A 564 23.39 -74.66 -22.52
CA LEU A 564 22.85 -73.58 -21.75
C LEU A 564 21.84 -74.13 -20.77
N ALA A 565 21.84 -73.64 -19.51
CA ALA A 565 20.82 -73.88 -18.57
C ALA A 565 20.34 -72.52 -17.94
N TRP A 566 19.09 -72.30 -17.90
CA TRP A 566 18.50 -71.04 -17.44
C TRP A 566 17.43 -71.26 -16.38
N GLN A 567 17.09 -70.23 -15.65
CA GLN A 567 15.97 -70.24 -14.73
C GLN A 567 14.75 -69.62 -15.43
N GLY A 568 13.61 -70.27 -15.29
CA GLY A 568 12.37 -69.71 -15.79
C GLY A 568 12.02 -68.37 -15.09
N PRO A 569 11.09 -67.60 -15.66
CA PRO A 569 10.62 -66.40 -15.01
C PRO A 569 10.16 -66.67 -13.57
N GLU A 570 10.54 -65.84 -12.61
CA GLU A 570 10.13 -66.01 -11.18
C GLU A 570 8.62 -65.98 -10.98
N ARG A 571 7.91 -65.23 -11.82
CA ARG A 571 6.47 -65.07 -11.79
C ARG A 571 5.87 -65.19 -13.19
N PRO A 572 5.81 -66.40 -13.75
CA PRO A 572 5.19 -66.57 -15.04
C PRO A 572 3.69 -66.33 -14.99
N ASN A 573 3.14 -65.61 -15.97
CA ASN A 573 1.70 -65.44 -16.09
C ASN A 573 1.07 -66.60 -16.87
N GLY A 574 0.85 -67.69 -16.17
CA GLY A 574 0.40 -68.96 -16.71
C GLY A 574 1.50 -70.05 -16.72
N ALA A 575 1.13 -71.25 -17.08
CA ALA A 575 2.09 -72.34 -17.21
C ALA A 575 3.07 -72.10 -18.37
N ILE A 576 4.36 -72.32 -18.11
CA ILE A 576 5.38 -72.26 -19.19
C ILE A 576 5.20 -73.47 -20.10
N VAL A 577 4.88 -73.23 -21.36
CA VAL A 577 4.64 -74.27 -22.36
C VAL A 577 5.94 -74.72 -23.03
N GLU A 578 6.79 -73.76 -23.35
CA GLU A 578 8.09 -73.97 -24.02
C GLU A 578 9.03 -72.80 -23.84
N TYR A 579 10.32 -72.99 -24.10
CA TYR A 579 11.31 -71.94 -24.24
C TYR A 579 11.78 -71.90 -25.69
N GLU A 580 12.15 -70.73 -26.16
CA GLU A 580 12.73 -70.45 -27.44
C GLU A 580 14.12 -69.86 -27.25
N VAL A 581 15.14 -70.50 -27.87
CA VAL A 581 16.54 -70.08 -27.85
C VAL A 581 16.84 -69.57 -29.22
N ILE A 582 17.33 -68.38 -29.35
CA ILE A 582 17.92 -67.87 -30.59
C ILE A 582 19.43 -67.76 -30.41
N TYR A 583 20.17 -68.05 -31.46
CA TYR A 583 21.60 -67.81 -31.44
C TYR A 583 22.13 -67.45 -32.85
N TYR A 584 23.24 -66.70 -32.87
CA TYR A 584 23.91 -66.24 -34.09
C TYR A 584 25.44 -66.07 -33.84
N GLU A 585 26.19 -66.05 -34.88
CA GLU A 585 27.63 -65.81 -34.83
C GLU A 585 27.94 -64.34 -34.77
N LYS A 586 28.66 -63.87 -33.73
CA LYS A 586 28.90 -62.48 -33.40
C LYS A 586 29.49 -61.63 -34.53
N ASN A 587 30.31 -62.27 -35.41
CA ASN A 587 31.06 -61.55 -36.44
C ASN A 587 30.41 -61.56 -37.84
N GLN A 588 29.20 -62.09 -37.99
CA GLN A 588 28.45 -62.02 -39.26
C GLN A 588 27.79 -60.70 -39.51
N ARG A 589 28.03 -60.08 -40.71
CA ARG A 589 27.44 -58.79 -41.10
C ARG A 589 25.91 -58.79 -41.29
N GLU A 590 25.31 -59.91 -41.56
CA GLU A 590 23.92 -60.19 -41.61
C GLU A 590 23.53 -61.06 -40.40
N GLN A 591 22.72 -60.63 -39.52
CA GLN A 591 22.24 -61.38 -38.35
C GLN A 591 21.26 -62.46 -38.77
N ASN A 592 21.78 -63.55 -39.42
CA ASN A 592 21.00 -64.75 -39.57
C ASN A 592 21.02 -65.50 -38.24
N TYR A 593 19.94 -65.43 -37.52
CA TYR A 593 19.77 -66.15 -36.23
C TYR A 593 19.06 -67.48 -36.49
N THR A 594 19.49 -68.49 -35.74
CA THR A 594 18.84 -69.79 -35.70
C THR A 594 17.96 -69.87 -34.51
N VAL A 595 16.74 -70.39 -34.65
CA VAL A 595 15.74 -70.54 -33.64
C VAL A 595 15.54 -71.96 -33.21
N LEU A 596 15.73 -72.29 -31.96
CA LEU A 596 15.52 -73.62 -31.40
C LEU A 596 14.44 -73.55 -30.27
N LYS A 597 13.65 -74.58 -30.08
CA LYS A 597 12.60 -74.69 -29.07
C LYS A 597 12.78 -75.87 -28.17
N THR A 598 12.54 -75.67 -26.86
CA THR A 598 12.60 -76.74 -25.87
C THR A 598 11.57 -76.57 -24.79
N ARG A 599 11.15 -77.68 -24.15
CA ARG A 599 10.29 -77.63 -22.95
C ARG A 599 11.13 -77.73 -21.66
N SER A 600 12.40 -77.95 -21.77
CA SER A 600 13.36 -78.00 -20.67
C SER A 600 13.98 -76.63 -20.44
N ASN A 601 14.34 -76.35 -19.22
CA ASN A 601 15.12 -75.16 -18.82
C ASN A 601 16.63 -75.33 -19.11
N MET A 602 16.95 -76.31 -19.91
CA MET A 602 18.32 -76.58 -20.38
C MET A 602 18.28 -77.05 -21.84
N MET A 603 19.26 -76.66 -22.65
CA MET A 603 19.39 -77.02 -24.04
C MET A 603 20.87 -77.09 -24.46
N THR A 604 21.21 -78.10 -25.22
CA THR A 604 22.50 -78.17 -25.94
C THR A 604 22.28 -77.73 -27.38
N VAL A 605 23.10 -76.86 -27.84
CA VAL A 605 23.16 -76.39 -29.22
C VAL A 605 24.40 -76.98 -29.85
N ASP A 606 24.18 -77.89 -30.80
CA ASP A 606 25.27 -78.69 -31.49
C ASP A 606 25.51 -78.12 -32.88
N GLY A 607 26.63 -78.55 -33.48
CA GLY A 607 27.01 -78.17 -34.84
C GLY A 607 27.59 -76.77 -34.97
N LEU A 608 28.11 -76.24 -33.91
CA LEU A 608 28.79 -74.96 -33.87
C LEU A 608 30.21 -75.04 -34.40
N LYS A 609 30.77 -73.99 -34.92
CA LYS A 609 32.15 -73.86 -35.38
C LYS A 609 33.09 -73.77 -34.19
N PRO A 610 34.19 -74.50 -34.15
CA PRO A 610 35.20 -74.34 -33.11
C PRO A 610 35.85 -72.99 -33.07
N GLY A 611 36.15 -72.49 -31.85
CA GLY A 611 36.79 -71.19 -31.64
C GLY A 611 35.96 -69.99 -32.11
N THR A 612 34.65 -70.10 -32.13
CA THR A 612 33.78 -69.09 -32.65
C THR A 612 32.86 -68.55 -31.53
N THR A 613 32.76 -67.23 -31.43
CA THR A 613 31.85 -66.55 -30.46
C THR A 613 30.46 -66.52 -31.04
N TYR A 614 29.51 -67.06 -30.28
CA TYR A 614 28.07 -67.01 -30.55
C TYR A 614 27.37 -66.18 -29.51
N VAL A 615 26.34 -65.51 -29.95
CA VAL A 615 25.43 -64.77 -29.07
C VAL A 615 24.09 -65.54 -28.92
N PHE A 616 23.73 -65.82 -27.68
CA PHE A 616 22.49 -66.54 -27.33
C PHE A 616 21.54 -65.70 -26.64
N ARG A 617 20.20 -65.86 -26.89
CA ARG A 617 19.11 -65.22 -26.15
C ARG A 617 17.99 -66.25 -25.95
N VAL A 618 17.35 -66.20 -24.79
CA VAL A 618 16.28 -67.16 -24.43
C VAL A 618 15.03 -66.40 -24.04
N ARG A 619 13.84 -66.89 -24.46
CA ARG A 619 12.54 -66.42 -23.97
C ARG A 619 11.64 -67.58 -23.65
N ALA A 620 10.68 -67.33 -22.71
CA ALA A 620 9.65 -68.29 -22.35
C ALA A 620 8.36 -68.03 -23.14
N ARG A 621 7.59 -69.12 -23.38
CA ARG A 621 6.22 -69.04 -23.89
C ARG A 621 5.27 -69.62 -22.85
N THR A 622 4.19 -68.88 -22.54
CA THR A 622 3.05 -69.35 -21.78
C THR A 622 1.82 -69.48 -22.69
N ASP A 623 0.68 -69.85 -22.13
CA ASP A 623 -0.62 -69.87 -22.87
C ASP A 623 -1.00 -68.50 -23.42
N GLY A 624 -0.49 -67.41 -22.83
CA GLY A 624 -0.66 -66.05 -23.28
C GLY A 624 0.27 -65.59 -24.40
N GLY A 625 1.29 -66.37 -24.79
CA GLY A 625 2.23 -66.01 -25.81
C GLY A 625 3.72 -66.01 -25.39
N TYR A 626 4.59 -65.49 -26.28
CA TYR A 626 6.02 -65.34 -25.98
C TYR A 626 6.31 -64.09 -25.18
N GLY A 627 7.13 -64.23 -24.14
CA GLY A 627 7.78 -63.11 -23.46
C GLY A 627 8.89 -62.46 -24.25
N SER A 628 9.46 -61.40 -23.66
CA SER A 628 10.70 -60.80 -24.22
C SER A 628 11.88 -61.75 -24.08
N TYR A 629 12.86 -61.59 -24.97
CA TYR A 629 14.13 -62.29 -24.81
C TYR A 629 14.90 -61.75 -23.61
N GLY A 630 15.54 -62.64 -22.86
CA GLY A 630 16.52 -62.30 -21.84
C GLY A 630 17.77 -61.62 -22.40
N GLY A 631 18.67 -61.26 -21.51
CA GLY A 631 19.95 -60.64 -21.88
C GLY A 631 20.75 -61.45 -22.87
N GLU A 632 21.56 -60.79 -23.68
CA GLU A 632 22.50 -61.42 -24.60
C GLU A 632 23.64 -62.11 -23.84
N ILE A 633 23.95 -63.33 -24.23
CA ILE A 633 25.03 -64.14 -23.66
C ILE A 633 25.99 -64.47 -24.75
N GLU A 634 27.21 -64.03 -24.61
CA GLU A 634 28.28 -64.28 -25.53
C GLU A 634 29.12 -65.48 -25.07
N LEU A 635 29.24 -66.56 -25.88
CA LEU A 635 29.97 -67.76 -25.55
C LEU A 635 30.81 -68.16 -26.72
N GLU A 636 32.08 -68.46 -26.46
CA GLU A 636 33.04 -68.96 -27.44
C GLU A 636 33.18 -70.45 -27.27
N THR A 637 33.10 -71.21 -28.39
CA THR A 637 33.33 -72.65 -28.42
C THR A 637 34.83 -72.96 -28.25
N SER A 638 35.16 -74.10 -27.62
CA SER A 638 36.54 -74.51 -27.34
C SER A 638 37.34 -74.86 -28.62
N HIS A 639 38.66 -74.64 -28.60
CA HIS A 639 39.56 -75.03 -29.69
C HIS A 639 39.95 -76.50 -29.62
N GLU A 640 39.86 -77.15 -28.44
CA GLU A 640 40.22 -78.55 -28.22
C GLU A 640 39.12 -79.26 -27.41
N ASP A 641 39.05 -80.63 -27.56
CA ASP A 641 38.18 -81.48 -26.78
C ASP A 641 38.65 -81.58 -25.31
N VAL A 642 37.97 -80.92 -24.42
CA VAL A 642 38.27 -81.06 -23.01
C VAL A 642 37.65 -82.36 -22.50
N LEU A 643 38.50 -83.39 -22.38
CA LEU A 643 38.14 -84.60 -21.65
C LEU A 643 37.78 -84.31 -20.23
N ALA A 644 36.62 -84.77 -19.83
CA ALA A 644 36.09 -84.58 -18.50
C ALA A 644 36.99 -85.25 -17.44
N ILE A 645 37.82 -84.49 -16.79
CA ILE A 645 38.53 -84.86 -15.57
C ILE A 645 37.74 -84.33 -14.39
N GLY A 646 37.41 -85.24 -13.46
CA GLY A 646 36.55 -84.98 -12.30
C GLY A 646 37.02 -83.86 -11.39
N ASP A 647 36.12 -83.32 -10.79
CA ASP A 647 36.11 -82.18 -9.88
C ASP A 647 37.02 -82.37 -8.66
N PRO A 648 38.16 -81.63 -8.48
CA PRO A 648 39.04 -81.80 -7.32
C PRO A 648 38.83 -80.71 -6.24
N ASN A 649 37.70 -80.09 -6.19
CA ASN A 649 37.63 -78.85 -5.38
C ASN A 649 36.73 -78.91 -4.08
N GLN A 650 36.34 -80.13 -3.64
CA GLN A 650 35.62 -80.21 -2.35
C GLN A 650 36.56 -80.24 -1.13
N SER A 651 37.86 -80.52 -1.30
CA SER A 651 38.80 -80.58 -0.18
C SER A 651 39.43 -79.24 0.22
N THR A 652 39.49 -78.30 -0.69
CA THR A 652 40.10 -76.99 -0.41
C THR A 652 39.14 -75.97 0.31
N ILE A 653 37.87 -76.13 0.11
CA ILE A 653 36.87 -75.25 0.82
C ILE A 653 36.80 -75.60 2.28
N LEU A 654 36.92 -76.87 2.67
CA LEU A 654 36.93 -77.28 4.06
C LEU A 654 38.16 -76.80 4.82
N ALA A 655 39.36 -76.81 4.18
CA ALA A 655 40.62 -76.37 4.78
C ALA A 655 40.64 -74.85 5.05
N VAL A 656 40.08 -74.02 4.12
CA VAL A 656 40.04 -72.58 4.28
C VAL A 656 39.01 -72.21 5.35
N SER A 657 37.90 -72.92 5.48
CA SER A 657 36.86 -72.64 6.51
C SER A 657 37.37 -72.96 7.93
N ILE A 658 38.17 -73.99 8.11
CA ILE A 658 38.76 -74.35 9.40
C ILE A 658 39.84 -73.34 9.81
N ALA A 659 40.72 -72.95 8.86
CA ALA A 659 41.74 -71.92 9.13
C ALA A 659 41.15 -70.55 9.47
N GLY A 660 40.05 -70.09 8.81
CA GLY A 660 39.34 -68.86 9.09
C GLY A 660 38.67 -68.90 10.47
N GLY A 661 38.09 -70.03 10.84
CA GLY A 661 37.47 -70.21 12.16
C GLY A 661 38.44 -70.14 13.34
N ILE A 662 39.68 -70.70 13.15
CA ILE A 662 40.73 -70.70 14.17
C ILE A 662 41.26 -69.24 14.36
N VAL A 663 41.49 -68.50 13.27
CA VAL A 663 41.93 -67.12 13.34
C VAL A 663 40.86 -66.20 14.04
N LEU A 664 39.58 -66.42 13.74
CA LEU A 664 38.50 -65.69 14.40
C LEU A 664 38.40 -65.98 15.88
N LEU A 665 38.60 -67.26 16.25
CA LEU A 665 38.57 -67.67 17.66
C LEU A 665 39.76 -67.15 18.45
N ILE A 666 40.96 -67.10 17.84
CA ILE A 666 42.13 -66.44 18.44
C ILE A 666 41.91 -64.92 18.60
N PHE A 667 41.28 -64.30 17.63
CA PHE A 667 40.99 -62.84 17.70
C PHE A 667 39.96 -62.53 18.79
N LEU A 668 38.93 -63.39 18.94
CA LEU A 668 37.95 -63.24 20.02
C LEU A 668 38.55 -63.49 21.40
N VAL A 669 39.45 -64.49 21.54
CA VAL A 669 40.11 -64.77 22.84
C VAL A 669 41.09 -63.64 23.19
N THR A 670 41.80 -63.06 22.23
CA THR A 670 42.67 -61.88 22.50
C THR A 670 41.87 -60.63 22.85
N CYS A 671 40.69 -60.38 22.31
CA CYS A 671 39.81 -59.34 22.73
C CYS A 671 39.20 -59.47 24.12
N PHE A 672 39.14 -60.70 24.68
CA PHE A 672 38.64 -60.93 26.04
C PHE A 672 39.73 -60.88 27.13
N ILE A 673 41.03 -60.80 26.75
CA ILE A 673 42.19 -60.77 27.70
C ILE A 673 42.80 -59.35 27.82
N VAL A 674 42.40 -58.40 26.95
CA VAL A 674 42.74 -56.98 27.06
C VAL A 674 41.49 -56.23 27.51
#